data_984eecc942d386dbe307e910da79412a
#
_entry.id   984eecc942d386dbe307e910da79412a
#
_cell.length_a   1.000
_cell.length_b   1.000
_cell.length_c   1.000
_cell.angle_alpha   90.00
_cell.angle_beta   90.00
_cell.angle_gamma   90.00
#
_symmetry.space_group_name_H-M   'P 1'
#
loop_
_entity.id
_entity.type
_entity.pdbx_description
1 polymer ?
#
loop_
_entity_poly.entity_id
_entity_poly.type
_entity_poly.pdbx_seq_one_letter_code
_entity_poly.pdbx_strand_id
1 'polypeptide(L)'
;MAFPAVLQTAQTECGLGVSASILQHYGRYQTVSDLRLAMEPGREGLNLLQVSNLLTDEGMEVGAYRAGSLEQLRDIGKPVILHWNNSHYVVLVRMRHDRVQIMDPGQGLRTISLEEAESSFSGSVLVPTPRDDFEKKSRNVFKDWQFHTFFTKQMFGQYALFILLLAITYSVTFAVPMVIQHVVDAQLRGEENVVVGITAGVIAGIAGYYLVSIARAATLASIVSSIGYKLLGDLFARLLKLPLTYFALRSPGDILYRLASVNILRDFLSSHLTEFVINIGTMIVILIFIAQQSGVVLLITCGVLAVLVVIWVVTARPTSQALDAEYSHASETQVIELDAINTVATMKMTGSAISTFGKWRETYLRSLASMRRRMVLQQGVLGSAASVVQLGGPLILLLSSLPLVNNGTLTLGQAIATEGISALLFSSISSVMFGIMNIAAVDRAVARITDIQRYEPEQDEGTVTDVIDSDIELEDVSFTYPGGMAPVLSEVSLTVPEEQDIAIVGSSGSGKSTLAMLLCSLYSPVSGAIRVGGIDIRDYSLDALRSHIGYVPQQLQTRTGSLYDNLTAGLDDGRSREEIEANIYAMGILDFVKDLPLGFDTIMANGGENFSGGQRQRIAIATALLRYPRILVLDEATSALDTTTERQVTELIAQYQCTKVVVAHRLSTIRNAQQIVVMEHGCVMQVGSHEELISVEGRYRDLYYQEEKSSHEEYEYTSPIAA
;
A
#
# COMPACT_ATOMS: atom_id res chain seq x y z
N MET A 1 -13.26 4.64 -28.34
CA MET A 1 -13.10 4.70 -26.87
C MET A 1 -11.74 5.30 -26.56
N ALA A 2 -11.58 6.01 -25.43
CA ALA A 2 -10.27 6.44 -24.99
C ALA A 2 -9.45 5.22 -24.56
N PHE A 3 -8.11 5.24 -24.75
CA PHE A 3 -7.24 4.15 -24.31
C PHE A 3 -7.27 4.05 -22.78
N PRO A 4 -7.38 2.85 -22.19
CA PRO A 4 -7.34 2.66 -20.75
C PRO A 4 -5.98 3.07 -20.20
N ALA A 5 -5.97 3.87 -19.13
CA ALA A 5 -4.74 4.29 -18.44
C ALA A 5 -4.72 3.64 -17.06
N VAL A 6 -3.98 2.55 -16.91
CA VAL A 6 -3.79 1.86 -15.63
C VAL A 6 -2.49 2.35 -15.02
N LEU A 7 -2.59 3.03 -13.87
CA LEU A 7 -1.43 3.58 -13.19
C LEU A 7 -0.75 2.51 -12.33
N GLN A 8 0.58 2.55 -12.30
CA GLN A 8 1.38 1.76 -11.37
C GLN A 8 1.18 2.27 -9.93
N THR A 9 1.34 1.38 -8.97
CA THR A 9 1.25 1.72 -7.55
C THR A 9 2.64 1.79 -6.89
N ALA A 10 3.64 1.14 -7.48
CA ALA A 10 5.05 1.21 -7.08
C ALA A 10 5.94 1.48 -8.31
N GLN A 11 7.15 1.99 -8.10
CA GLN A 11 8.09 2.33 -9.19
C GLN A 11 8.49 1.12 -10.05
N THR A 12 8.53 -0.07 -9.46
CA THR A 12 8.91 -1.33 -10.12
C THR A 12 7.79 -1.95 -10.97
N GLU A 13 6.58 -1.36 -10.99
CA GLU A 13 5.36 -1.94 -11.59
C GLU A 13 5.02 -1.40 -12.96
N CYS A 14 5.91 -0.67 -13.61
CA CYS A 14 5.63 -0.12 -14.95
C CYS A 14 5.28 -1.22 -15.96
N GLY A 15 5.94 -2.39 -15.91
CA GLY A 15 5.62 -3.55 -16.74
C GLY A 15 4.22 -4.11 -16.50
N LEU A 16 3.75 -4.17 -15.25
CA LEU A 16 2.38 -4.57 -14.90
C LEU A 16 1.36 -3.52 -15.38
N GLY A 17 1.65 -2.23 -15.19
CA GLY A 17 0.78 -1.13 -15.61
C GLY A 17 0.53 -1.09 -17.11
N VAL A 18 1.59 -1.26 -17.95
CA VAL A 18 1.43 -1.34 -19.40
C VAL A 18 0.67 -2.59 -19.81
N SER A 19 0.94 -3.74 -19.18
CA SER A 19 0.25 -5.00 -19.45
C SER A 19 -1.24 -4.91 -19.13
N ALA A 20 -1.61 -4.38 -17.96
CA ALA A 20 -3.00 -4.16 -17.59
C ALA A 20 -3.74 -3.22 -18.55
N SER A 21 -3.07 -2.15 -18.99
CA SER A 21 -3.66 -1.20 -19.96
C SER A 21 -3.90 -1.83 -21.32
N ILE A 22 -2.99 -2.68 -21.81
CA ILE A 22 -3.15 -3.44 -23.05
C ILE A 22 -4.31 -4.44 -22.93
N LEU A 23 -4.36 -5.24 -21.85
CA LEU A 23 -5.41 -6.22 -21.63
C LEU A 23 -6.80 -5.56 -21.56
N GLN A 24 -6.90 -4.44 -20.83
CA GLN A 24 -8.15 -3.67 -20.76
C GLN A 24 -8.53 -3.05 -22.11
N HIS A 25 -7.56 -2.63 -22.95
CA HIS A 25 -7.83 -2.12 -24.29
C HIS A 25 -8.52 -3.17 -25.17
N TYR A 26 -8.10 -4.43 -25.06
CA TYR A 26 -8.70 -5.55 -25.79
C TYR A 26 -9.93 -6.16 -25.10
N GLY A 27 -10.35 -5.63 -23.93
CA GLY A 27 -11.60 -6.00 -23.26
C GLY A 27 -11.46 -7.03 -22.13
N ARG A 28 -10.22 -7.35 -21.68
CA ARG A 28 -9.98 -8.16 -20.50
C ARG A 28 -9.60 -7.26 -19.34
N TYR A 29 -10.54 -7.03 -18.42
CA TYR A 29 -10.30 -6.21 -17.25
C TYR A 29 -9.40 -6.96 -16.26
N GLN A 30 -8.20 -6.44 -16.05
CA GLN A 30 -7.21 -6.89 -15.07
C GLN A 30 -6.63 -5.65 -14.38
N THR A 31 -6.42 -5.75 -13.07
CA THR A 31 -5.74 -4.70 -12.28
C THR A 31 -4.24 -5.00 -12.17
N VAL A 32 -3.44 -4.01 -11.78
CA VAL A 32 -2.02 -4.23 -11.46
C VAL A 32 -1.86 -5.29 -10.37
N SER A 33 -2.77 -5.30 -9.38
CA SER A 33 -2.76 -6.29 -8.29
C SER A 33 -3.07 -7.72 -8.77
N ASP A 34 -3.98 -7.88 -9.76
CA ASP A 34 -4.27 -9.19 -10.33
C ASP A 34 -3.05 -9.75 -11.09
N LEU A 35 -2.38 -8.91 -11.89
CA LEU A 35 -1.19 -9.30 -12.64
C LEU A 35 0.03 -9.55 -11.75
N ARG A 36 0.12 -8.84 -10.62
CA ARG A 36 1.18 -9.06 -9.63
C ARG A 36 1.09 -10.45 -9.00
N LEU A 37 -0.11 -10.96 -8.73
CA LEU A 37 -0.30 -12.32 -8.23
C LEU A 37 0.18 -13.38 -9.24
N ALA A 38 0.08 -13.08 -10.55
CA ALA A 38 0.58 -13.97 -11.61
C ALA A 38 2.10 -13.85 -11.78
N MET A 39 2.64 -12.64 -11.64
CA MET A 39 4.08 -12.37 -11.81
C MET A 39 4.51 -11.19 -10.94
N GLU A 40 5.15 -11.48 -9.81
CA GLU A 40 5.62 -10.43 -8.89
C GLU A 40 6.88 -9.77 -9.44
N PRO A 41 6.90 -8.41 -9.60
CA PRO A 41 8.08 -7.70 -10.07
C PRO A 41 9.19 -7.73 -9.01
N GLY A 42 10.43 -7.96 -9.45
CA GLY A 42 11.61 -7.86 -8.60
C GLY A 42 11.91 -6.41 -8.18
N ARG A 43 13.02 -6.23 -7.44
CA ARG A 43 13.48 -4.90 -7.01
C ARG A 43 13.78 -3.96 -8.19
N GLU A 44 14.15 -4.49 -9.33
CA GLU A 44 14.44 -3.74 -10.57
C GLU A 44 13.23 -3.67 -11.51
N GLY A 45 12.08 -4.23 -11.13
CA GLY A 45 10.89 -4.35 -11.96
C GLY A 45 10.92 -5.60 -12.86
N LEU A 46 10.03 -5.63 -13.87
CA LEU A 46 9.96 -6.70 -14.85
C LEU A 46 10.86 -6.37 -16.06
N ASN A 47 11.58 -7.36 -16.58
CA ASN A 47 12.26 -7.22 -17.87
C ASN A 47 11.31 -7.48 -19.06
N LEU A 48 11.78 -7.21 -20.28
CA LEU A 48 10.98 -7.37 -21.50
C LEU A 48 10.46 -8.79 -21.71
N LEU A 49 11.26 -9.81 -21.36
CA LEU A 49 10.85 -11.21 -21.48
C LEU A 49 9.73 -11.54 -20.50
N GLN A 50 9.84 -11.06 -19.26
CA GLN A 50 8.82 -11.25 -18.24
C GLN A 50 7.50 -10.54 -18.61
N VAL A 51 7.57 -9.31 -19.14
CA VAL A 51 6.38 -8.61 -19.66
C VAL A 51 5.74 -9.38 -20.83
N SER A 52 6.56 -9.94 -21.71
CA SER A 52 6.10 -10.78 -22.82
C SER A 52 5.43 -12.05 -22.34
N ASN A 53 6.04 -12.76 -21.38
CA ASN A 53 5.49 -14.00 -20.81
C ASN A 53 4.17 -13.72 -20.09
N LEU A 54 4.13 -12.67 -19.25
CA LEU A 54 2.90 -12.27 -18.55
C LEU A 54 1.73 -12.04 -19.50
N LEU A 55 1.94 -11.32 -20.59
CA LEU A 55 0.92 -11.09 -21.59
C LEU A 55 0.54 -12.37 -22.36
N THR A 56 1.51 -13.26 -22.57
CA THR A 56 1.31 -14.55 -23.23
C THR A 56 0.45 -15.47 -22.39
N ASP A 57 0.69 -15.53 -21.09
CA ASP A 57 -0.09 -16.30 -20.11
C ASP A 57 -1.53 -15.77 -20.00
N GLU A 58 -1.72 -14.46 -20.21
CA GLU A 58 -3.03 -13.80 -20.24
C GLU A 58 -3.73 -13.89 -21.62
N GLY A 59 -3.26 -14.77 -22.52
CA GLY A 59 -3.89 -15.08 -23.79
C GLY A 59 -3.55 -14.13 -24.96
N MET A 60 -2.43 -13.41 -24.86
CA MET A 60 -1.92 -12.58 -25.94
C MET A 60 -0.81 -13.30 -26.72
N GLU A 61 -0.69 -13.01 -28.00
CA GLU A 61 0.50 -13.29 -28.79
C GLU A 61 1.40 -12.05 -28.82
N VAL A 62 2.66 -12.17 -28.40
CA VAL A 62 3.56 -11.02 -28.24
C VAL A 62 4.78 -11.14 -29.16
N GLY A 63 4.84 -10.27 -30.16
CA GLY A 63 6.03 -10.11 -30.98
C GLY A 63 7.02 -9.15 -30.35
N ALA A 64 8.29 -9.56 -30.21
CA ALA A 64 9.36 -8.70 -29.72
C ALA A 64 10.23 -8.23 -30.90
N TYR A 65 10.41 -6.91 -31.03
CA TYR A 65 11.14 -6.31 -32.15
C TYR A 65 12.12 -5.25 -31.66
N ARG A 66 13.11 -4.96 -32.50
CA ARG A 66 14.04 -3.83 -32.34
C ARG A 66 13.77 -2.82 -33.44
N ALA A 67 13.52 -1.57 -33.08
CA ALA A 67 13.25 -0.47 -33.99
C ALA A 67 14.31 0.62 -33.81
N GLY A 68 14.85 1.14 -34.91
CA GLY A 68 15.85 2.21 -34.90
C GLY A 68 15.25 3.60 -34.64
N SER A 69 13.97 3.78 -34.93
CA SER A 69 13.21 5.02 -34.68
C SER A 69 11.73 4.73 -34.47
N LEU A 70 11.01 5.64 -33.82
CA LEU A 70 9.56 5.55 -33.64
C LEU A 70 8.80 5.68 -34.95
N GLU A 71 9.36 6.32 -35.97
CA GLU A 71 8.72 6.44 -37.28
C GLU A 71 8.45 5.09 -37.95
N GLN A 72 9.29 4.07 -37.68
CA GLN A 72 9.06 2.71 -38.15
C GLN A 72 7.83 2.04 -37.59
N LEU A 73 7.34 2.57 -36.47
CA LEU A 73 6.13 2.05 -35.76
C LEU A 73 4.85 2.73 -36.21
N ARG A 74 4.92 3.74 -37.08
CA ARG A 74 3.77 4.57 -37.49
C ARG A 74 2.63 3.77 -38.09
N ASP A 75 2.95 2.75 -38.89
CA ASP A 75 2.00 1.99 -39.69
C ASP A 75 1.47 0.74 -38.94
N ILE A 76 1.92 0.46 -37.71
CA ILE A 76 1.48 -0.72 -36.96
C ILE A 76 -0.02 -0.64 -36.61
N GLY A 77 -0.56 0.58 -36.41
CA GLY A 77 -1.97 0.83 -36.20
C GLY A 77 -2.60 0.20 -34.93
N LYS A 78 -1.77 -0.41 -34.08
CA LYS A 78 -2.13 -1.06 -32.81
C LYS A 78 -1.30 -0.47 -31.67
N PRO A 79 -1.80 -0.50 -30.41
CA PRO A 79 -0.97 -0.09 -29.28
C PRO A 79 0.20 -1.04 -29.09
N VAL A 80 1.40 -0.48 -28.84
CA VAL A 80 2.64 -1.24 -28.66
C VAL A 80 3.34 -0.80 -27.38
N ILE A 81 4.01 -1.71 -26.69
CA ILE A 81 4.80 -1.39 -25.49
C ILE A 81 6.20 -1.01 -25.93
N LEU A 82 6.66 0.16 -25.46
CA LEU A 82 8.00 0.68 -25.72
C LEU A 82 8.84 0.60 -24.46
N HIS A 83 10.10 0.21 -24.62
CA HIS A 83 11.11 0.38 -23.58
C HIS A 83 11.60 1.84 -23.59
N TRP A 84 11.61 2.47 -22.42
CA TRP A 84 11.72 3.91 -22.25
C TRP A 84 12.83 4.27 -21.28
N ASN A 85 13.71 5.20 -21.62
CA ASN A 85 14.84 5.63 -20.79
C ASN A 85 15.67 4.47 -20.20
N ASN A 86 15.76 3.34 -20.88
CA ASN A 86 16.44 2.10 -20.48
C ASN A 86 15.99 1.47 -19.15
N SER A 87 14.92 1.96 -18.52
CA SER A 87 14.47 1.51 -17.20
C SER A 87 12.95 1.52 -17.00
N HIS A 88 12.20 1.93 -18.00
CA HIS A 88 10.75 2.14 -17.87
C HIS A 88 9.99 1.56 -19.08
N TYR A 89 8.69 1.35 -18.94
CA TYR A 89 7.79 0.92 -20.02
C TYR A 89 6.64 1.89 -20.19
N VAL A 90 6.33 2.22 -21.44
CA VAL A 90 5.15 3.02 -21.82
C VAL A 90 4.42 2.35 -22.98
N VAL A 91 3.14 2.65 -23.16
CA VAL A 91 2.38 2.19 -24.33
C VAL A 91 2.27 3.31 -25.34
N LEU A 92 2.76 3.09 -26.57
CA LEU A 92 2.46 3.93 -27.71
C LEU A 92 1.00 3.69 -28.14
N VAL A 93 0.16 4.69 -27.94
CA VAL A 93 -1.28 4.60 -28.25
C VAL A 93 -1.57 5.08 -29.65
N ARG A 94 -0.98 6.19 -30.03
CA ARG A 94 -1.19 6.83 -31.34
C ARG A 94 -0.09 7.80 -31.69
N MET A 95 0.28 7.82 -32.97
CA MET A 95 1.21 8.79 -33.54
C MET A 95 0.49 9.67 -34.57
N ARG A 96 0.70 10.98 -34.52
CA ARG A 96 0.17 11.97 -35.48
C ARG A 96 1.27 12.97 -35.79
N HIS A 97 1.70 13.05 -37.06
CA HIS A 97 2.70 14.00 -37.59
C HIS A 97 3.87 14.21 -36.62
N ASP A 98 3.77 15.23 -35.79
CA ASP A 98 4.81 15.70 -34.86
C ASP A 98 4.48 15.39 -33.37
N ARG A 99 3.38 14.68 -33.09
CA ARG A 99 2.94 14.39 -31.73
C ARG A 99 2.69 12.90 -31.51
N VAL A 100 3.18 12.42 -30.38
CA VAL A 100 3.05 11.03 -29.95
C VAL A 100 2.19 11.00 -28.70
N GLN A 101 1.11 10.21 -28.74
CA GLN A 101 0.28 9.93 -27.58
C GLN A 101 0.76 8.63 -26.94
N ILE A 102 1.24 8.73 -25.71
CA ILE A 102 1.69 7.60 -24.91
C ILE A 102 0.81 7.43 -23.67
N MET A 103 0.68 6.20 -23.21
CA MET A 103 0.19 5.87 -21.88
C MET A 103 1.41 5.49 -21.03
N ASP A 104 1.70 6.31 -20.07
CA ASP A 104 2.78 6.12 -19.09
C ASP A 104 2.18 5.63 -17.78
N PRO A 105 2.52 4.44 -17.27
CA PRO A 105 1.98 3.94 -16.01
C PRO A 105 2.27 4.83 -14.80
N GLY A 106 3.33 5.63 -14.85
CA GLY A 106 3.65 6.60 -13.79
C GLY A 106 2.85 7.90 -13.87
N GLN A 107 2.44 8.32 -15.09
CA GLN A 107 1.85 9.65 -15.31
C GLN A 107 0.49 9.64 -16.04
N GLY A 108 0.05 8.49 -16.53
CA GLY A 108 -1.18 8.35 -17.28
C GLY A 108 -1.05 8.68 -18.77
N LEU A 109 -2.18 9.01 -19.40
CA LEU A 109 -2.24 9.29 -20.84
C LEU A 109 -1.73 10.71 -21.12
N ARG A 110 -0.64 10.84 -21.89
CA ARG A 110 -0.06 12.14 -22.25
C ARG A 110 0.31 12.23 -23.74
N THR A 111 0.43 13.44 -24.23
CA THR A 111 0.85 13.73 -25.60
C THR A 111 2.12 14.56 -25.57
N ILE A 112 3.19 14.03 -26.14
CA ILE A 112 4.52 14.64 -26.19
C ILE A 112 4.93 14.91 -27.65
N SER A 113 6.02 15.68 -27.86
CA SER A 113 6.58 15.86 -29.20
C SER A 113 7.26 14.58 -29.69
N LEU A 114 7.40 14.43 -30.99
CA LEU A 114 8.12 13.28 -31.57
C LEU A 114 9.61 13.29 -31.16
N GLU A 115 10.20 14.46 -31.07
CA GLU A 115 11.62 14.65 -30.68
C GLU A 115 11.85 14.19 -29.22
N GLU A 116 10.98 14.57 -28.30
CA GLU A 116 11.02 14.11 -26.90
C GLU A 116 10.82 12.59 -26.83
N ALA A 117 9.91 12.05 -27.62
CA ALA A 117 9.64 10.63 -27.66
C ALA A 117 10.84 9.82 -28.19
N GLU A 118 11.48 10.27 -29.28
CA GLU A 118 12.69 9.65 -29.86
C GLU A 118 13.88 9.67 -28.89
N SER A 119 14.07 10.77 -28.16
CA SER A 119 15.16 10.87 -27.19
C SER A 119 15.06 9.90 -26.02
N SER A 120 13.84 9.52 -25.67
CA SER A 120 13.53 8.61 -24.54
C SER A 120 13.36 7.15 -24.98
N PHE A 121 13.18 6.88 -26.26
CA PHE A 121 12.96 5.54 -26.79
C PHE A 121 14.25 4.71 -26.78
N SER A 122 14.23 3.52 -26.15
CA SER A 122 15.42 2.65 -26.01
C SER A 122 15.57 1.61 -27.12
N GLY A 123 14.76 1.67 -28.17
CA GLY A 123 14.89 0.80 -29.36
C GLY A 123 14.18 -0.56 -29.27
N SER A 124 13.66 -0.97 -28.11
CA SER A 124 12.97 -2.25 -27.93
C SER A 124 11.44 -2.08 -27.85
N VAL A 125 10.72 -2.96 -28.56
CA VAL A 125 9.27 -2.88 -28.74
C VAL A 125 8.63 -4.25 -28.55
N LEU A 126 7.51 -4.32 -27.79
CA LEU A 126 6.62 -5.47 -27.77
C LEU A 126 5.29 -5.12 -28.46
N VAL A 127 4.88 -6.00 -29.35
CA VAL A 127 3.61 -5.85 -30.13
C VAL A 127 2.65 -6.94 -29.67
N PRO A 128 1.80 -6.65 -28.66
CA PRO A 128 0.82 -7.62 -28.18
C PRO A 128 -0.43 -7.64 -29.07
N THR A 129 -0.90 -8.84 -29.42
CA THR A 129 -2.15 -9.06 -30.15
C THR A 129 -2.95 -10.17 -29.47
N PRO A 130 -4.29 -10.04 -29.36
CA PRO A 130 -5.09 -11.09 -28.75
C PRO A 130 -5.05 -12.36 -29.61
N ARG A 131 -4.91 -13.54 -28.97
CA ARG A 131 -5.09 -14.84 -29.59
C ARG A 131 -6.57 -15.12 -29.89
N ASP A 132 -6.84 -16.11 -30.70
CA ASP A 132 -8.22 -16.51 -31.04
C ASP A 132 -9.02 -17.00 -29.80
N ASP A 133 -8.33 -17.52 -28.78
CA ASP A 133 -8.87 -17.99 -27.51
C ASP A 133 -8.90 -16.90 -26.40
N PHE A 134 -8.62 -15.64 -26.76
CA PHE A 134 -8.57 -14.53 -25.79
C PHE A 134 -9.92 -14.27 -25.13
N GLU A 135 -10.01 -14.54 -23.83
CA GLU A 135 -11.22 -14.33 -23.05
C GLU A 135 -11.39 -12.88 -22.60
N LYS A 136 -12.53 -12.29 -22.94
CA LYS A 136 -12.92 -10.96 -22.43
C LYS A 136 -13.49 -11.09 -21.02
N LYS A 137 -13.05 -10.23 -20.12
CA LYS A 137 -13.50 -10.20 -18.73
C LYS A 137 -13.98 -8.78 -18.38
N SER A 138 -15.26 -8.65 -18.03
CA SER A 138 -15.80 -7.36 -17.60
C SER A 138 -15.47 -7.08 -16.14
N ARG A 139 -15.36 -5.82 -15.80
CA ARG A 139 -15.19 -5.37 -14.42
C ARG A 139 -16.45 -5.67 -13.59
N ASN A 140 -16.27 -6.25 -12.42
CA ASN A 140 -17.33 -6.39 -11.43
C ASN A 140 -17.01 -5.57 -10.18
N VAL A 141 -17.43 -4.31 -10.18
CA VAL A 141 -17.18 -3.35 -9.10
C VAL A 141 -17.68 -3.84 -7.74
N PHE A 142 -18.84 -4.52 -7.71
CA PHE A 142 -19.41 -5.04 -6.47
C PHE A 142 -18.57 -6.16 -5.86
N LYS A 143 -17.93 -7.00 -6.68
CA LYS A 143 -17.02 -8.04 -6.22
C LYS A 143 -15.70 -7.44 -5.72
N ASP A 144 -15.17 -6.46 -6.43
CA ASP A 144 -13.90 -5.81 -6.11
C ASP A 144 -14.01 -5.02 -4.79
N TRP A 145 -15.14 -4.36 -4.55
CA TRP A 145 -15.35 -3.57 -3.34
C TRP A 145 -15.68 -4.41 -2.10
N GLN A 146 -15.90 -5.73 -2.23
CA GLN A 146 -16.20 -6.64 -1.11
C GLN A 146 -17.24 -6.07 -0.14
N PHE A 147 -18.33 -5.51 -0.65
CA PHE A 147 -19.36 -4.83 0.15
C PHE A 147 -19.90 -5.65 1.34
N HIS A 148 -19.83 -6.99 1.26
CA HIS A 148 -20.28 -7.88 2.32
C HIS A 148 -19.50 -7.70 3.63
N THR A 149 -18.26 -7.19 3.59
CA THR A 149 -17.45 -6.95 4.80
C THR A 149 -17.96 -5.77 5.61
N PHE A 150 -18.72 -4.84 4.99
CA PHE A 150 -19.31 -3.68 5.65
C PHE A 150 -20.60 -4.04 6.42
N PHE A 151 -21.27 -5.14 6.06
CA PHE A 151 -22.54 -5.55 6.67
C PHE A 151 -22.33 -6.67 7.69
N THR A 152 -22.14 -6.29 8.94
CA THR A 152 -22.02 -7.26 10.05
C THR A 152 -23.36 -7.42 10.76
N LYS A 153 -23.73 -8.64 11.15
CA LYS A 153 -24.98 -8.92 11.87
C LYS A 153 -25.14 -8.07 13.15
N GLN A 154 -24.04 -7.76 13.82
CA GLN A 154 -24.02 -6.92 15.02
C GLN A 154 -24.46 -5.47 14.79
N MET A 155 -24.29 -4.95 13.56
CA MET A 155 -24.64 -3.57 13.20
C MET A 155 -26.05 -3.43 12.63
N PHE A 156 -26.80 -4.53 12.48
CA PHE A 156 -28.13 -4.52 11.85
C PHE A 156 -29.09 -3.55 12.56
N GLY A 157 -29.07 -3.49 13.89
CA GLY A 157 -29.89 -2.54 14.66
C GLY A 157 -29.58 -1.08 14.37
N GLN A 158 -28.29 -0.75 14.19
CA GLN A 158 -27.84 0.62 13.85
C GLN A 158 -28.27 1.00 12.41
N TYR A 159 -28.16 0.08 11.45
CA TYR A 159 -28.64 0.31 10.08
C TYR A 159 -30.16 0.49 10.05
N ALA A 160 -30.92 -0.34 10.79
CA ALA A 160 -32.37 -0.22 10.88
C ALA A 160 -32.79 1.14 11.48
N LEU A 161 -32.13 1.55 12.55
CA LEU A 161 -32.34 2.88 13.16
C LEU A 161 -32.01 4.02 12.19
N PHE A 162 -30.88 3.92 11.48
CA PHE A 162 -30.49 4.93 10.48
C PHE A 162 -31.51 5.04 9.35
N ILE A 163 -32.00 3.92 8.81
CA ILE A 163 -33.05 3.88 7.77
C ILE A 163 -34.35 4.49 8.30
N LEU A 164 -34.74 4.19 9.54
CA LEU A 164 -35.92 4.78 10.18
C LEU A 164 -35.81 6.31 10.30
N LEU A 165 -34.67 6.80 10.80
CA LEU A 165 -34.41 8.24 10.93
C LEU A 165 -34.36 8.94 9.57
N LEU A 166 -33.86 8.24 8.55
CA LEU A 166 -33.84 8.71 7.17
C LEU A 166 -35.27 8.82 6.61
N ALA A 167 -36.12 7.81 6.84
CA ALA A 167 -37.52 7.84 6.44
C ALA A 167 -38.30 8.99 7.10
N ILE A 168 -38.05 9.26 8.38
CA ILE A 168 -38.62 10.42 9.07
C ILE A 168 -38.14 11.74 8.42
N THR A 169 -36.84 11.82 8.08
CA THR A 169 -36.30 13.01 7.39
C THR A 169 -36.99 13.25 6.05
N TYR A 170 -37.23 12.22 5.24
CA TYR A 170 -37.93 12.35 3.98
C TYR A 170 -39.41 12.72 4.17
N SER A 171 -40.07 12.19 5.19
CA SER A 171 -41.46 12.53 5.51
C SER A 171 -41.59 14.02 5.84
N VAL A 172 -40.65 14.59 6.61
CA VAL A 172 -40.61 16.02 6.89
C VAL A 172 -40.33 16.83 5.62
N THR A 173 -39.35 16.40 4.78
CA THR A 173 -39.04 17.06 3.52
C THR A 173 -40.26 17.11 2.58
N PHE A 174 -41.09 16.05 2.57
CA PHE A 174 -42.34 16.02 1.81
C PHE A 174 -43.46 16.89 2.43
N ALA A 175 -43.52 16.96 3.77
CA ALA A 175 -44.53 17.76 4.47
C ALA A 175 -44.32 19.29 4.29
N VAL A 176 -43.07 19.78 4.19
CA VAL A 176 -42.77 21.21 4.10
C VAL A 176 -43.50 21.90 2.95
N PRO A 177 -43.44 21.45 1.67
CA PRO A 177 -44.17 22.12 0.58
C PRO A 177 -45.68 22.02 0.74
N MET A 178 -46.21 20.94 1.31
CA MET A 178 -47.64 20.81 1.60
C MET A 178 -48.10 21.85 2.64
N VAL A 179 -47.30 22.08 3.68
CA VAL A 179 -47.57 23.09 4.73
C VAL A 179 -47.53 24.49 4.09
N ILE A 180 -46.52 24.79 3.27
CA ILE A 180 -46.43 26.10 2.57
C ILE A 180 -47.67 26.32 1.71
N GLN A 181 -48.05 25.31 0.90
CA GLN A 181 -49.26 25.38 0.07
C GLN A 181 -50.50 25.70 0.90
N HIS A 182 -50.75 24.92 1.98
CA HIS A 182 -51.93 25.08 2.82
C HIS A 182 -51.95 26.44 3.53
N VAL A 183 -50.82 26.93 4.02
CA VAL A 183 -50.72 28.25 4.67
C VAL A 183 -51.07 29.37 3.70
N VAL A 184 -50.49 29.34 2.48
CA VAL A 184 -50.74 30.35 1.47
C VAL A 184 -52.21 30.32 1.02
N ASP A 185 -52.75 29.16 0.73
CA ASP A 185 -54.15 29.01 0.27
C ASP A 185 -55.15 29.34 1.37
N ALA A 186 -54.89 29.03 2.67
CA ALA A 186 -55.72 29.40 3.80
C ALA A 186 -55.73 30.93 4.06
N GLN A 187 -54.55 31.55 3.95
CA GLN A 187 -54.45 33.01 4.07
C GLN A 187 -55.25 33.75 2.99
N LEU A 188 -55.20 33.28 1.75
CA LEU A 188 -55.98 33.82 0.64
C LEU A 188 -57.49 33.66 0.81
N ARG A 189 -57.95 32.63 1.62
CA ARG A 189 -59.36 32.42 1.98
C ARG A 189 -59.80 33.21 3.23
N GLY A 190 -58.88 33.88 3.95
CA GLY A 190 -59.17 34.61 5.16
C GLY A 190 -59.31 33.69 6.43
N GLU A 191 -58.77 32.51 6.40
CA GLU A 191 -58.86 31.52 7.49
C GLU A 191 -57.71 31.73 8.53
N GLU A 192 -57.72 32.86 9.26
CA GLU A 192 -56.61 33.23 10.17
C GLU A 192 -56.34 32.21 11.29
N ASN A 193 -57.36 31.59 11.84
CA ASN A 193 -57.20 30.59 12.93
C ASN A 193 -56.43 29.33 12.47
N VAL A 194 -56.57 28.95 11.19
CA VAL A 194 -55.87 27.81 10.60
C VAL A 194 -54.38 28.11 10.50
N VAL A 195 -54.03 29.34 10.09
CA VAL A 195 -52.65 29.81 9.95
C VAL A 195 -51.92 29.78 11.30
N VAL A 196 -52.53 30.25 12.39
CA VAL A 196 -51.94 30.22 13.74
C VAL A 196 -51.66 28.78 14.20
N GLY A 197 -52.63 27.85 14.00
CA GLY A 197 -52.45 26.42 14.36
C GLY A 197 -51.30 25.76 13.58
N ILE A 198 -51.21 26.02 12.28
CA ILE A 198 -50.11 25.49 11.42
C ILE A 198 -48.76 26.08 11.88
N THR A 199 -48.67 27.36 12.22
CA THR A 199 -47.45 28.02 12.68
C THR A 199 -46.87 27.35 13.91
N ALA A 200 -47.72 27.02 14.91
CA ALA A 200 -47.30 26.29 16.12
C ALA A 200 -46.78 24.88 15.75
N GLY A 201 -47.49 24.18 14.83
CA GLY A 201 -47.07 22.87 14.35
C GLY A 201 -45.71 22.88 13.61
N VAL A 202 -45.46 23.96 12.81
CA VAL A 202 -44.18 24.14 12.12
C VAL A 202 -43.04 24.34 13.12
N ILE A 203 -43.21 25.15 14.15
CA ILE A 203 -42.16 25.35 15.18
C ILE A 203 -41.82 24.03 15.88
N ALA A 204 -42.85 23.26 16.27
CA ALA A 204 -42.63 21.94 16.86
C ALA A 204 -41.99 20.94 15.91
N GLY A 205 -42.36 21.01 14.59
CA GLY A 205 -41.78 20.20 13.54
C GLY A 205 -40.29 20.49 13.30
N ILE A 206 -39.89 21.77 13.32
CA ILE A 206 -38.49 22.20 13.20
C ILE A 206 -37.67 21.66 14.37
N ALA A 207 -38.18 21.76 15.62
CA ALA A 207 -37.51 21.24 16.79
C ALA A 207 -37.35 19.71 16.70
N GLY A 208 -38.43 18.99 16.30
CA GLY A 208 -38.38 17.55 16.06
C GLY A 208 -37.38 17.15 14.97
N TYR A 209 -37.38 17.87 13.86
CA TYR A 209 -36.42 17.65 12.77
C TYR A 209 -34.97 17.83 13.21
N TYR A 210 -34.70 18.83 14.06
CA TYR A 210 -33.38 19.07 14.63
C TYR A 210 -32.91 17.87 15.47
N LEU A 211 -33.77 17.34 16.34
CA LEU A 211 -33.47 16.17 17.16
C LEU A 211 -33.23 14.91 16.32
N VAL A 212 -34.09 14.69 15.30
CA VAL A 212 -33.91 13.58 14.34
C VAL A 212 -32.60 13.70 13.58
N SER A 213 -32.22 14.91 13.18
CA SER A 213 -30.96 15.16 12.46
C SER A 213 -29.73 14.84 13.34
N ILE A 214 -29.77 15.23 14.63
CA ILE A 214 -28.70 14.87 15.59
C ILE A 214 -28.64 13.36 15.78
N ALA A 215 -29.78 12.70 16.02
CA ALA A 215 -29.84 11.25 16.23
C ALA A 215 -29.32 10.51 15.00
N ARG A 216 -29.68 10.95 13.79
CA ARG A 216 -29.19 10.41 12.52
C ARG A 216 -27.68 10.57 12.39
N ALA A 217 -27.14 11.76 12.65
CA ALA A 217 -25.70 12.03 12.59
C ALA A 217 -24.92 11.19 13.61
N ALA A 218 -25.43 11.06 14.84
CA ALA A 218 -24.83 10.22 15.89
C ALA A 218 -24.82 8.73 15.51
N THR A 219 -25.97 8.24 14.97
CA THR A 219 -26.07 6.85 14.50
C THR A 219 -25.10 6.58 13.36
N LEU A 220 -25.02 7.49 12.39
CA LEU A 220 -24.05 7.40 11.29
C LEU A 220 -22.60 7.39 11.78
N ALA A 221 -22.25 8.32 12.69
CA ALA A 221 -20.90 8.37 13.26
C ALA A 221 -20.52 7.05 13.96
N SER A 222 -21.47 6.43 14.68
CA SER A 222 -21.27 5.12 15.30
C SER A 222 -21.04 4.01 14.26
N ILE A 223 -21.83 3.98 13.18
CA ILE A 223 -21.68 3.01 12.08
C ILE A 223 -20.30 3.16 11.43
N VAL A 224 -19.92 4.38 11.04
CA VAL A 224 -18.65 4.66 10.35
C VAL A 224 -17.45 4.37 11.25
N SER A 225 -17.52 4.72 12.54
CA SER A 225 -16.47 4.39 13.50
C SER A 225 -16.28 2.88 13.64
N SER A 226 -17.38 2.12 13.73
CA SER A 226 -17.32 0.65 13.83
C SER A 226 -16.76 0.00 12.56
N ILE A 227 -17.16 0.49 11.37
CA ILE A 227 -16.61 0.03 10.08
C ILE A 227 -15.12 0.36 10.00
N GLY A 228 -14.74 1.60 10.36
CA GLY A 228 -13.34 2.05 10.31
C GLY A 228 -12.43 1.22 11.21
N TYR A 229 -12.87 0.98 12.45
CA TYR A 229 -12.14 0.13 13.40
C TYR A 229 -11.95 -1.29 12.87
N LYS A 230 -13.04 -1.92 12.39
CA LYS A 230 -12.99 -3.28 11.87
C LYS A 230 -12.09 -3.36 10.63
N LEU A 231 -12.29 -2.47 9.65
CA LEU A 231 -11.56 -2.51 8.39
C LEU A 231 -10.05 -2.30 8.59
N LEU A 232 -9.67 -1.28 9.38
CA LEU A 232 -8.26 -1.02 9.68
C LEU A 232 -7.65 -2.12 10.56
N GLY A 233 -8.40 -2.61 11.55
CA GLY A 233 -7.96 -3.70 12.42
C GLY A 233 -7.73 -5.00 11.66
N ASP A 234 -8.68 -5.42 10.83
CA ASP A 234 -8.58 -6.62 10.00
C ASP A 234 -7.43 -6.50 9.00
N LEU A 235 -7.26 -5.29 8.38
CA LEU A 235 -6.19 -5.04 7.42
C LEU A 235 -4.81 -5.05 8.09
N PHE A 236 -4.68 -4.45 9.27
CA PHE A 236 -3.44 -4.44 10.03
C PHE A 236 -3.08 -5.82 10.56
N ALA A 237 -4.05 -6.56 11.08
CA ALA A 237 -3.86 -7.95 11.49
C ALA A 237 -3.44 -8.84 10.31
N ARG A 238 -4.03 -8.61 9.13
CA ARG A 238 -3.64 -9.30 7.90
C ARG A 238 -2.22 -8.96 7.49
N LEU A 239 -1.86 -7.66 7.52
CA LEU A 239 -0.53 -7.18 7.17
C LEU A 239 0.55 -7.88 8.01
N LEU A 240 0.33 -8.04 9.33
CA LEU A 240 1.28 -8.71 10.22
C LEU A 240 1.46 -10.20 9.93
N LYS A 241 0.52 -10.81 9.20
CA LYS A 241 0.59 -12.22 8.77
C LYS A 241 1.18 -12.40 7.38
N LEU A 242 1.58 -11.33 6.69
CA LEU A 242 2.19 -11.43 5.37
C LEU A 242 3.66 -11.84 5.48
N PRO A 243 4.17 -12.62 4.51
CA PRO A 243 5.55 -13.07 4.49
C PRO A 243 6.53 -11.91 4.32
N LEU A 244 7.78 -12.11 4.73
CA LEU A 244 8.84 -11.10 4.62
C LEU A 244 9.03 -10.62 3.17
N THR A 245 8.76 -11.46 2.18
CA THR A 245 8.79 -11.12 0.75
C THR A 245 7.93 -9.91 0.41
N TYR A 246 6.73 -9.80 1.01
CA TYR A 246 5.84 -8.65 0.82
C TYR A 246 6.50 -7.34 1.22
N PHE A 247 7.20 -7.34 2.37
CA PHE A 247 7.87 -6.14 2.91
C PHE A 247 9.19 -5.83 2.19
N ALA A 248 9.91 -6.87 1.74
CA ALA A 248 11.20 -6.70 1.04
C ALA A 248 11.06 -6.03 -0.34
N LEU A 249 9.91 -6.19 -0.99
CA LEU A 249 9.62 -5.66 -2.32
C LEU A 249 8.94 -4.29 -2.31
N ARG A 250 8.51 -3.80 -1.15
CA ARG A 250 7.76 -2.55 -0.99
C ARG A 250 8.43 -1.61 -0.02
N SER A 251 8.41 -0.32 -0.33
CA SER A 251 8.90 0.68 0.62
C SER A 251 7.96 0.82 1.81
N PRO A 252 8.46 1.11 3.02
CA PRO A 252 7.61 1.39 4.18
C PRO A 252 6.58 2.50 3.91
N GLY A 253 6.95 3.51 3.12
CA GLY A 253 6.04 4.60 2.72
C GLY A 253 4.86 4.12 1.87
N ASP A 254 5.07 3.16 0.95
CA ASP A 254 3.99 2.57 0.15
C ASP A 254 3.01 1.79 1.04
N ILE A 255 3.53 1.00 1.99
CA ILE A 255 2.71 0.24 2.93
C ILE A 255 1.87 1.18 3.82
N LEU A 256 2.47 2.24 4.36
CA LEU A 256 1.75 3.25 5.15
C LEU A 256 0.68 3.96 4.32
N TYR A 257 0.96 4.27 3.05
CA TYR A 257 -0.02 4.90 2.16
C TYR A 257 -1.20 3.98 1.85
N ARG A 258 -0.97 2.66 1.73
CA ARG A 258 -2.03 1.65 1.58
C ARG A 258 -2.91 1.57 2.81
N LEU A 259 -2.33 1.57 4.02
CA LEU A 259 -3.08 1.63 5.28
C LEU A 259 -3.87 2.94 5.39
N ALA A 260 -3.25 4.07 5.05
CA ALA A 260 -3.92 5.38 5.05
C ALA A 260 -5.09 5.45 4.05
N SER A 261 -5.10 4.63 2.99
CA SER A 261 -6.21 4.54 2.03
C SER A 261 -7.54 4.10 2.67
N VAL A 262 -7.49 3.43 3.83
CA VAL A 262 -8.68 3.12 4.65
C VAL A 262 -9.39 4.40 5.10
N ASN A 263 -8.64 5.47 5.40
CA ASN A 263 -9.24 6.75 5.79
C ASN A 263 -10.05 7.38 4.63
N ILE A 264 -9.55 7.26 3.39
CA ILE A 264 -10.27 7.75 2.19
C ILE A 264 -11.62 7.03 2.07
N LEU A 265 -11.62 5.70 2.26
CA LEU A 265 -12.84 4.90 2.22
C LEU A 265 -13.79 5.25 3.36
N ARG A 266 -13.28 5.40 4.59
CA ARG A 266 -14.06 5.82 5.76
C ARG A 266 -14.70 7.19 5.54
N ASP A 267 -13.94 8.17 5.05
CA ASP A 267 -14.42 9.53 4.83
C ASP A 267 -15.47 9.58 3.70
N PHE A 268 -15.31 8.75 2.68
CA PHE A 268 -16.34 8.57 1.65
C PHE A 268 -17.63 7.98 2.23
N LEU A 269 -17.54 6.94 3.04
CA LEU A 269 -18.72 6.32 3.67
C LEU A 269 -19.43 7.28 4.62
N SER A 270 -18.66 8.08 5.39
CA SER A 270 -19.22 8.98 6.39
C SER A 270 -19.92 10.21 5.79
N SER A 271 -19.30 10.85 4.81
CA SER A 271 -19.79 12.10 4.24
C SER A 271 -20.46 11.88 2.88
N HIS A 272 -19.71 11.39 1.90
CA HIS A 272 -20.17 11.40 0.52
C HIS A 272 -21.26 10.36 0.20
N LEU A 273 -21.13 9.14 0.69
CA LEU A 273 -22.15 8.10 0.45
C LEU A 273 -23.46 8.45 1.15
N THR A 274 -23.38 8.96 2.37
CA THR A 274 -24.54 9.38 3.13
C THR A 274 -25.26 10.55 2.48
N GLU A 275 -24.52 11.59 2.13
CA GLU A 275 -25.07 12.74 1.39
C GLU A 275 -25.66 12.31 0.05
N PHE A 276 -25.00 11.39 -0.66
CA PHE A 276 -25.47 10.84 -1.93
C PHE A 276 -26.84 10.15 -1.77
N VAL A 277 -26.99 9.27 -0.77
CA VAL A 277 -28.24 8.57 -0.50
C VAL A 277 -29.33 9.56 -0.07
N ILE A 278 -29.01 10.52 0.80
CA ILE A 278 -29.96 11.53 1.26
C ILE A 278 -30.42 12.40 0.07
N ASN A 279 -29.49 12.89 -0.74
CA ASN A 279 -29.83 13.77 -1.86
C ASN A 279 -30.60 13.07 -2.97
N ILE A 280 -30.30 11.80 -3.28
CA ILE A 280 -31.10 11.00 -4.23
C ILE A 280 -32.52 10.82 -3.71
N GLY A 281 -32.70 10.44 -2.44
CA GLY A 281 -34.01 10.28 -1.84
C GLY A 281 -34.80 11.61 -1.82
N THR A 282 -34.15 12.71 -1.45
CA THR A 282 -34.75 14.06 -1.49
C THR A 282 -35.17 14.42 -2.91
N MET A 283 -34.33 14.16 -3.91
CA MET A 283 -34.64 14.42 -5.32
C MET A 283 -35.89 13.63 -5.78
N ILE A 284 -35.94 12.33 -5.43
CA ILE A 284 -37.08 11.47 -5.77
C ILE A 284 -38.36 12.01 -5.13
N VAL A 285 -38.32 12.32 -3.83
CA VAL A 285 -39.47 12.87 -3.08
C VAL A 285 -39.99 14.15 -3.71
N ILE A 286 -39.09 15.09 -4.04
CA ILE A 286 -39.45 16.37 -4.66
C ILE A 286 -40.02 16.19 -6.07
N LEU A 287 -39.42 15.31 -6.90
CA LEU A 287 -39.95 15.02 -8.23
C LEU A 287 -41.35 14.40 -8.19
N ILE A 288 -41.62 13.50 -7.22
CA ILE A 288 -42.96 12.95 -6.98
C ILE A 288 -43.94 14.07 -6.60
N PHE A 289 -43.56 14.97 -5.71
CA PHE A 289 -44.39 16.11 -5.33
C PHE A 289 -44.74 17.01 -6.54
N ILE A 290 -43.74 17.39 -7.34
CA ILE A 290 -43.94 18.23 -8.55
C ILE A 290 -44.83 17.48 -9.57
N ALA A 291 -44.65 16.17 -9.73
CA ALA A 291 -45.47 15.33 -10.63
C ALA A 291 -46.95 15.32 -10.23
N GLN A 292 -47.25 15.31 -8.95
CA GLN A 292 -48.62 15.38 -8.42
C GLN A 292 -49.27 16.75 -8.65
N GLN A 293 -48.48 17.85 -8.73
CA GLN A 293 -49.01 19.17 -8.93
C GLN A 293 -49.26 19.45 -10.43
N SER A 294 -48.31 19.24 -11.32
CA SER A 294 -48.46 19.46 -12.76
C SER A 294 -47.40 18.72 -13.58
N GLY A 295 -47.85 18.00 -14.58
CA GLY A 295 -46.97 17.34 -15.56
C GLY A 295 -46.16 18.31 -16.41
N VAL A 296 -46.68 19.53 -16.65
CA VAL A 296 -45.96 20.59 -17.41
C VAL A 296 -44.78 21.10 -16.60
N VAL A 297 -44.98 21.40 -15.30
CA VAL A 297 -43.92 21.89 -14.40
C VAL A 297 -42.87 20.82 -14.23
N LEU A 298 -43.26 19.53 -14.11
CA LEU A 298 -42.34 18.42 -14.05
C LEU A 298 -41.46 18.35 -15.32
N LEU A 299 -42.04 18.50 -16.50
CA LEU A 299 -41.31 18.43 -17.76
C LEU A 299 -40.27 19.57 -17.88
N ILE A 300 -40.61 20.77 -17.45
CA ILE A 300 -39.70 21.94 -17.39
C ILE A 300 -38.58 21.62 -16.37
N THR A 301 -38.91 21.10 -15.18
CA THR A 301 -37.93 20.71 -14.15
C THR A 301 -36.93 19.68 -14.71
N CYS A 302 -37.44 18.65 -15.37
CA CYS A 302 -36.57 17.64 -16.02
C CYS A 302 -35.69 18.24 -17.13
N GLY A 303 -36.20 19.22 -17.87
CA GLY A 303 -35.42 19.95 -18.89
C GLY A 303 -34.26 20.74 -18.28
N VAL A 304 -34.49 21.45 -17.17
CA VAL A 304 -33.43 22.18 -16.43
C VAL A 304 -32.39 21.17 -15.85
N LEU A 305 -32.84 20.06 -15.27
CA LEU A 305 -31.95 19.03 -14.76
C LEU A 305 -31.13 18.40 -15.89
N ALA A 306 -31.72 18.16 -17.07
CA ALA A 306 -31.01 17.61 -18.22
C ALA A 306 -29.84 18.49 -18.68
N VAL A 307 -30.00 19.83 -18.63
CA VAL A 307 -28.91 20.76 -18.95
C VAL A 307 -27.73 20.57 -18.01
N LEU A 308 -27.96 20.44 -16.70
CA LEU A 308 -26.90 20.17 -15.72
C LEU A 308 -26.22 18.83 -15.97
N VAL A 309 -27.01 17.77 -16.27
CA VAL A 309 -26.47 16.44 -16.57
C VAL A 309 -25.58 16.49 -17.81
N VAL A 310 -25.98 17.21 -18.86
CA VAL A 310 -25.17 17.37 -20.08
C VAL A 310 -23.85 18.05 -19.76
N ILE A 311 -23.86 19.16 -19.01
CA ILE A 311 -22.65 19.87 -18.60
C ILE A 311 -21.73 18.93 -17.79
N TRP A 312 -22.32 18.17 -16.86
CA TRP A 312 -21.58 17.20 -16.07
C TRP A 312 -20.94 16.10 -16.94
N VAL A 313 -21.67 15.50 -17.88
CA VAL A 313 -21.15 14.45 -18.79
C VAL A 313 -19.97 14.98 -19.62
N VAL A 314 -20.07 16.24 -20.10
CA VAL A 314 -19.00 16.87 -20.87
C VAL A 314 -17.76 17.14 -20.02
N THR A 315 -17.94 17.55 -18.77
CA THR A 315 -16.83 17.93 -17.86
C THR A 315 -16.27 16.75 -17.06
N ALA A 316 -17.01 15.64 -16.92
CA ALA A 316 -16.63 14.50 -16.07
C ALA A 316 -15.29 13.88 -16.48
N ARG A 317 -15.09 13.58 -17.76
CA ARG A 317 -13.84 12.99 -18.27
C ARG A 317 -12.62 13.88 -18.08
N PRO A 318 -12.62 15.17 -18.55
CA PRO A 318 -11.47 16.05 -18.35
C PRO A 318 -11.19 16.32 -16.88
N THR A 319 -12.20 16.33 -16.00
CA THR A 319 -12.01 16.49 -14.57
C THR A 319 -11.38 15.26 -13.94
N SER A 320 -11.82 14.04 -14.31
CA SER A 320 -11.20 12.80 -13.85
C SER A 320 -9.73 12.72 -14.28
N GLN A 321 -9.41 13.06 -15.52
CA GLN A 321 -8.02 13.07 -16.00
C GLN A 321 -7.15 14.09 -15.24
N ALA A 322 -7.70 15.28 -14.95
CA ALA A 322 -6.99 16.28 -14.16
C ALA A 322 -6.77 15.81 -12.71
N LEU A 323 -7.73 15.10 -12.13
CA LEU A 323 -7.61 14.49 -10.81
C LEU A 323 -6.53 13.38 -10.79
N ASP A 324 -6.49 12.55 -11.81
CA ASP A 324 -5.50 11.48 -11.94
C ASP A 324 -4.08 12.06 -12.05
N ALA A 325 -3.91 13.10 -12.87
CA ALA A 325 -2.63 13.81 -13.00
C ALA A 325 -2.23 14.51 -11.68
N GLU A 326 -3.18 15.12 -10.95
CA GLU A 326 -2.92 15.72 -9.64
C GLU A 326 -2.41 14.69 -8.63
N TYR A 327 -3.07 13.54 -8.51
CA TYR A 327 -2.64 12.47 -7.61
C TYR A 327 -1.28 11.87 -7.98
N SER A 328 -1.02 11.69 -9.28
CA SER A 328 0.28 11.20 -9.78
C SER A 328 1.41 12.14 -9.39
N HIS A 329 1.29 13.43 -9.70
CA HIS A 329 2.32 14.42 -9.35
C HIS A 329 2.45 14.66 -7.85
N ALA A 330 1.35 14.56 -7.08
CA ALA A 330 1.41 14.64 -5.62
C ALA A 330 2.18 13.46 -5.03
N SER A 331 1.97 12.25 -5.55
CA SER A 331 2.71 11.05 -5.14
C SER A 331 4.21 11.17 -5.46
N GLU A 332 4.56 11.66 -6.67
CA GLU A 332 5.94 11.91 -7.04
C GLU A 332 6.62 12.94 -6.13
N THR A 333 5.90 14.00 -5.77
CA THR A 333 6.38 15.02 -4.83
C THR A 333 6.67 14.40 -3.45
N GLN A 334 5.77 13.55 -2.96
CA GLN A 334 5.91 12.87 -1.67
C GLN A 334 7.12 11.90 -1.65
N VAL A 335 7.42 11.24 -2.76
CA VAL A 335 8.62 10.39 -2.88
C VAL A 335 9.87 11.23 -2.72
N ILE A 336 9.95 12.41 -3.38
CA ILE A 336 11.11 13.32 -3.25
C ILE A 336 11.23 13.83 -1.80
N GLU A 337 10.12 14.13 -1.13
CA GLU A 337 10.10 14.57 0.27
C GLU A 337 10.63 13.49 1.22
N LEU A 338 10.16 12.25 1.07
CA LEU A 338 10.62 11.12 1.87
C LEU A 338 12.10 10.81 1.64
N ASP A 339 12.54 10.83 0.37
CA ASP A 339 13.94 10.63 0.02
C ASP A 339 14.82 11.73 0.65
N ALA A 340 14.38 12.98 0.56
CA ALA A 340 15.08 14.12 1.17
C ALA A 340 15.21 13.99 2.70
N ILE A 341 14.15 13.51 3.37
CA ILE A 341 14.19 13.29 4.83
C ILE A 341 15.16 12.16 5.18
N ASN A 342 15.06 11.04 4.47
CA ASN A 342 15.91 9.86 4.72
C ASN A 342 17.39 10.10 4.42
N THR A 343 17.69 10.97 3.45
CA THR A 343 19.06 11.25 3.00
C THR A 343 19.57 12.62 3.45
N VAL A 344 18.93 13.26 4.46
CA VAL A 344 19.24 14.64 4.88
C VAL A 344 20.72 14.83 5.27
N ALA A 345 21.33 13.86 5.95
CA ALA A 345 22.74 13.91 6.32
C ALA A 345 23.64 13.93 5.08
N THR A 346 23.39 13.03 4.13
CA THR A 346 24.13 12.95 2.86
C THR A 346 23.96 14.24 2.04
N MET A 347 22.72 14.77 1.98
CA MET A 347 22.45 16.04 1.28
C MET A 347 23.22 17.23 1.88
N LYS A 348 23.32 17.29 3.20
CA LYS A 348 24.09 18.33 3.88
C LYS A 348 25.59 18.17 3.61
N MET A 349 26.12 16.95 3.62
CA MET A 349 27.52 16.67 3.35
C MET A 349 27.90 16.95 1.89
N THR A 350 27.02 16.61 0.93
CA THR A 350 27.27 16.80 -0.51
C THR A 350 26.88 18.17 -1.04
N GLY A 351 26.21 19.01 -0.22
CA GLY A 351 25.67 20.30 -0.66
C GLY A 351 24.53 20.20 -1.67
N SER A 352 23.90 19.02 -1.83
CA SER A 352 22.88 18.77 -2.86
C SER A 352 21.47 19.27 -2.52
N ALA A 353 21.29 19.93 -1.37
CA ALA A 353 19.96 20.42 -0.92
C ALA A 353 19.29 21.37 -1.93
N ILE A 354 20.07 22.25 -2.59
CA ILE A 354 19.54 23.21 -3.58
C ILE A 354 19.03 22.48 -4.83
N SER A 355 19.74 21.47 -5.32
CA SER A 355 19.32 20.68 -6.49
C SER A 355 18.09 19.84 -6.18
N THR A 356 18.02 19.22 -4.99
CA THR A 356 16.85 18.46 -4.53
C THR A 356 15.62 19.36 -4.38
N PHE A 357 15.79 20.57 -3.80
CA PHE A 357 14.71 21.56 -3.75
C PHE A 357 14.26 22.00 -5.15
N GLY A 358 15.19 22.11 -6.10
CA GLY A 358 14.87 22.44 -7.50
C GLY A 358 13.97 21.38 -8.14
N LYS A 359 14.29 20.10 -7.99
CA LYS A 359 13.48 18.96 -8.47
C LYS A 359 12.11 18.93 -7.78
N TRP A 360 12.07 19.04 -6.45
CA TRP A 360 10.83 19.09 -5.68
C TRP A 360 9.93 20.23 -6.14
N ARG A 361 10.50 21.45 -6.29
CA ARG A 361 9.75 22.62 -6.75
C ARG A 361 9.12 22.40 -8.12
N GLU A 362 9.84 21.84 -9.05
CA GLU A 362 9.35 21.57 -10.41
C GLU A 362 8.17 20.59 -10.38
N THR A 363 8.33 19.47 -9.68
CA THR A 363 7.26 18.45 -9.55
C THR A 363 6.05 18.99 -8.80
N TYR A 364 6.25 19.74 -7.72
CA TYR A 364 5.17 20.37 -6.97
C TYR A 364 4.40 21.41 -7.80
N LEU A 365 5.09 22.20 -8.64
CA LEU A 365 4.42 23.12 -9.55
C LEU A 365 3.56 22.41 -10.60
N ARG A 366 3.99 21.22 -11.08
CA ARG A 366 3.16 20.37 -11.96
C ARG A 366 1.92 19.85 -11.25
N SER A 367 2.04 19.46 -9.99
CA SER A 367 0.91 19.06 -9.14
C SER A 367 -0.09 20.20 -8.98
N LEU A 368 0.38 21.41 -8.64
CA LEU A 368 -0.46 22.60 -8.52
C LEU A 368 -1.14 22.98 -9.85
N ALA A 369 -0.48 22.82 -10.98
CA ALA A 369 -1.07 23.09 -12.30
C ALA A 369 -2.23 22.11 -12.59
N SER A 370 -2.07 20.82 -12.25
CA SER A 370 -3.11 19.80 -12.39
C SER A 370 -4.29 20.07 -11.44
N MET A 371 -4.01 20.42 -10.18
CA MET A 371 -5.02 20.88 -9.20
C MET A 371 -5.80 22.08 -9.72
N ARG A 372 -5.11 23.11 -10.22
CA ARG A 372 -5.76 24.30 -10.79
C ARG A 372 -6.68 23.93 -11.95
N ARG A 373 -6.24 23.06 -12.85
CA ARG A 373 -7.07 22.59 -13.96
C ARG A 373 -8.33 21.89 -13.47
N ARG A 374 -8.18 20.98 -12.49
CA ARG A 374 -9.32 20.30 -11.87
C ARG A 374 -10.29 21.29 -11.21
N MET A 375 -9.79 22.25 -10.42
CA MET A 375 -10.62 23.25 -9.75
C MET A 375 -11.39 24.12 -10.73
N VAL A 376 -10.77 24.54 -11.84
CA VAL A 376 -11.45 25.33 -12.89
C VAL A 376 -12.57 24.50 -13.54
N LEU A 377 -12.36 23.23 -13.83
CA LEU A 377 -13.38 22.38 -14.42
C LEU A 377 -14.51 22.08 -13.42
N GLN A 378 -14.16 21.71 -12.19
CA GLN A 378 -15.10 21.23 -11.19
C GLN A 378 -15.87 22.40 -10.53
N GLN A 379 -15.17 23.43 -10.04
CA GLN A 379 -15.80 24.55 -9.35
C GLN A 379 -16.15 25.69 -10.32
N GLY A 380 -15.26 25.99 -11.28
CA GLY A 380 -15.47 27.04 -12.25
C GLY A 380 -16.60 26.69 -13.24
N VAL A 381 -16.50 25.58 -13.98
CA VAL A 381 -17.51 25.26 -15.01
C VAL A 381 -18.74 24.61 -14.39
N LEU A 382 -18.57 23.45 -13.73
CA LEU A 382 -19.70 22.68 -13.20
C LEU A 382 -20.35 23.40 -12.00
N GLY A 383 -19.57 23.92 -11.06
CA GLY A 383 -20.08 24.61 -9.88
C GLY A 383 -20.80 25.89 -10.24
N SER A 384 -20.28 26.68 -11.19
CA SER A 384 -20.99 27.91 -11.66
C SER A 384 -22.27 27.56 -12.39
N ALA A 385 -22.28 26.51 -13.24
CA ALA A 385 -23.52 26.06 -13.89
C ALA A 385 -24.56 25.60 -12.86
N ALA A 386 -24.14 24.85 -11.84
CA ALA A 386 -25.00 24.43 -10.73
C ALA A 386 -25.56 25.64 -9.96
N SER A 387 -24.74 26.66 -9.67
CA SER A 387 -25.19 27.90 -8.99
C SER A 387 -26.18 28.67 -9.82
N VAL A 388 -25.97 28.81 -11.14
CA VAL A 388 -26.93 29.45 -12.05
C VAL A 388 -28.26 28.72 -12.06
N VAL A 389 -28.25 27.38 -12.10
CA VAL A 389 -29.50 26.63 -12.04
C VAL A 389 -30.16 26.69 -10.67
N GLN A 390 -29.38 26.72 -9.58
CA GLN A 390 -29.92 26.86 -8.23
C GLN A 390 -30.61 28.17 -7.99
N LEU A 391 -30.11 29.27 -8.60
CA LEU A 391 -30.75 30.59 -8.53
C LEU A 391 -31.85 30.77 -9.56
N GLY A 392 -31.60 30.39 -10.82
CA GLY A 392 -32.50 30.63 -11.94
C GLY A 392 -33.59 29.60 -12.08
N GLY A 393 -33.31 28.34 -11.71
CA GLY A 393 -34.27 27.23 -11.80
C GLY A 393 -35.58 27.47 -11.07
N PRO A 394 -35.57 27.84 -9.77
CA PRO A 394 -36.79 28.22 -9.04
C PRO A 394 -37.57 29.36 -9.71
N LEU A 395 -36.89 30.37 -10.21
CA LEU A 395 -37.53 31.48 -10.93
C LEU A 395 -38.19 31.01 -12.23
N ILE A 396 -37.55 30.16 -13.01
CA ILE A 396 -38.10 29.54 -14.23
C ILE A 396 -39.38 28.75 -13.89
N LEU A 397 -39.34 27.97 -12.80
CA LEU A 397 -40.50 27.19 -12.38
C LEU A 397 -41.65 28.08 -11.88
N LEU A 398 -41.34 29.13 -11.11
CA LEU A 398 -42.35 30.09 -10.70
C LEU A 398 -42.98 30.78 -11.91
N LEU A 399 -42.18 31.35 -12.82
CA LEU A 399 -42.68 32.02 -14.02
C LEU A 399 -43.50 31.11 -14.93
N SER A 400 -43.10 29.82 -15.05
CA SER A 400 -43.82 28.84 -15.85
C SER A 400 -45.13 28.37 -15.18
N SER A 401 -45.27 28.50 -13.86
CA SER A 401 -46.47 28.15 -13.12
C SER A 401 -47.52 29.28 -13.14
N LEU A 402 -47.15 30.55 -13.34
CA LEU A 402 -48.09 31.68 -13.38
C LEU A 402 -49.23 31.54 -14.42
N PRO A 403 -49.00 31.12 -15.68
CA PRO A 403 -50.07 30.86 -16.64
C PRO A 403 -51.02 29.76 -16.16
N LEU A 404 -50.50 28.73 -15.47
CA LEU A 404 -51.30 27.62 -14.94
C LEU A 404 -52.16 28.08 -13.75
N VAL A 405 -51.68 29.03 -12.95
CA VAL A 405 -52.45 29.66 -11.87
C VAL A 405 -53.55 30.53 -12.46
N ASN A 406 -53.27 31.32 -13.48
CA ASN A 406 -54.26 32.19 -14.16
C ASN A 406 -55.38 31.35 -14.82
N ASN A 407 -55.07 30.16 -15.32
CA ASN A 407 -56.04 29.25 -15.91
C ASN A 407 -56.76 28.37 -14.86
N GLY A 408 -56.51 28.56 -13.54
CA GLY A 408 -57.14 27.82 -12.46
C GLY A 408 -56.71 26.35 -12.34
N THR A 409 -55.67 25.95 -13.03
CA THR A 409 -55.11 24.55 -12.96
C THR A 409 -54.18 24.34 -11.78
N LEU A 410 -53.61 25.41 -11.24
CA LEU A 410 -52.80 25.41 -10.03
C LEU A 410 -53.28 26.50 -9.07
N THR A 411 -53.12 26.31 -7.75
CA THR A 411 -53.29 27.37 -6.75
C THR A 411 -52.02 28.20 -6.65
N LEU A 412 -52.13 29.43 -6.13
CA LEU A 412 -50.95 30.25 -5.86
C LEU A 412 -50.04 29.60 -4.82
N GLY A 413 -50.64 28.92 -3.80
CA GLY A 413 -49.92 28.17 -2.80
C GLY A 413 -49.09 27.02 -3.40
N GLN A 414 -49.63 26.32 -4.40
CA GLN A 414 -48.92 25.28 -5.13
C GLN A 414 -47.71 25.83 -5.90
N ALA A 415 -47.88 26.99 -6.56
CA ALA A 415 -46.81 27.62 -7.32
C ALA A 415 -45.64 28.06 -6.41
N ILE A 416 -45.95 28.73 -5.28
CA ILE A 416 -44.95 29.14 -4.29
C ILE A 416 -44.28 27.93 -3.62
N ALA A 417 -45.03 26.88 -3.27
CA ALA A 417 -44.47 25.68 -2.68
C ALA A 417 -43.52 24.96 -3.64
N THR A 418 -43.85 24.93 -4.95
CA THR A 418 -43.00 24.36 -5.98
C THR A 418 -41.72 25.15 -6.17
N GLU A 419 -41.78 26.46 -6.18
CA GLU A 419 -40.62 27.36 -6.23
C GLU A 419 -39.68 27.11 -5.06
N GLY A 420 -40.19 27.19 -3.81
CA GLY A 420 -39.38 27.07 -2.61
C GLY A 420 -38.64 25.71 -2.49
N ILE A 421 -39.31 24.62 -2.91
CA ILE A 421 -38.68 23.28 -2.82
C ILE A 421 -37.76 22.98 -3.98
N SER A 422 -37.92 23.65 -5.12
CA SER A 422 -37.07 23.42 -6.29
C SER A 422 -35.61 23.83 -6.06
N ALA A 423 -35.35 24.79 -5.19
CA ALA A 423 -34.01 25.18 -4.78
C ALA A 423 -33.28 23.99 -4.09
N LEU A 424 -34.00 23.22 -3.24
CA LEU A 424 -33.46 21.99 -2.62
C LEU A 424 -33.22 20.90 -3.65
N LEU A 425 -34.08 20.78 -4.65
CA LEU A 425 -33.91 19.82 -5.75
C LEU A 425 -32.61 20.10 -6.53
N PHE A 426 -32.38 21.37 -6.92
CA PHE A 426 -31.21 21.74 -7.69
C PHE A 426 -29.91 21.68 -6.86
N SER A 427 -29.96 21.92 -5.57
CA SER A 427 -28.81 21.69 -4.68
C SER A 427 -28.51 20.20 -4.52
N SER A 428 -29.54 19.35 -4.40
CA SER A 428 -29.40 17.91 -4.24
C SER A 428 -28.74 17.27 -5.46
N ILE A 429 -29.11 17.65 -6.68
CA ILE A 429 -28.47 17.12 -7.89
C ILE A 429 -27.00 17.51 -8.00
N SER A 430 -26.67 18.74 -7.60
CA SER A 430 -25.27 19.20 -7.56
C SER A 430 -24.43 18.35 -6.61
N SER A 431 -24.93 18.07 -5.40
CA SER A 431 -24.26 17.21 -4.42
C SER A 431 -24.11 15.77 -4.95
N VAL A 432 -25.10 15.24 -5.63
CA VAL A 432 -25.03 13.91 -6.28
C VAL A 432 -23.93 13.89 -7.33
N MET A 433 -23.84 14.88 -8.18
CA MET A 433 -22.80 14.99 -9.22
C MET A 433 -21.39 15.05 -8.63
N PHE A 434 -21.19 15.84 -7.59
CA PHE A 434 -19.91 15.88 -6.88
C PHE A 434 -19.58 14.55 -6.18
N GLY A 435 -20.57 13.87 -5.60
CA GLY A 435 -20.43 12.54 -5.01
C GLY A 435 -19.93 11.49 -5.99
N ILE A 436 -20.52 11.45 -7.20
CA ILE A 436 -20.10 10.51 -8.26
C ILE A 436 -18.62 10.73 -8.65
N MET A 437 -18.15 11.96 -8.69
CA MET A 437 -16.75 12.26 -9.02
C MET A 437 -15.75 11.70 -7.99
N ASN A 438 -16.14 11.59 -6.73
CA ASN A 438 -15.30 11.02 -5.67
C ASN A 438 -15.22 9.48 -5.73
N ILE A 439 -16.13 8.80 -6.45
CA ILE A 439 -16.11 7.33 -6.61
C ILE A 439 -14.78 6.84 -7.20
N ALA A 440 -14.20 7.60 -8.14
CA ALA A 440 -12.91 7.23 -8.72
C ALA A 440 -11.74 7.24 -7.71
N ALA A 441 -11.77 8.13 -6.72
CA ALA A 441 -10.77 8.14 -5.64
C ALA A 441 -10.95 6.93 -4.71
N VAL A 442 -12.19 6.59 -4.39
CA VAL A 442 -12.51 5.40 -3.59
C VAL A 442 -12.11 4.12 -4.29
N ASP A 443 -12.35 4.02 -5.57
CA ASP A 443 -11.98 2.86 -6.37
C ASP A 443 -10.45 2.58 -6.31
N ARG A 444 -9.64 3.63 -6.38
CA ARG A 444 -8.19 3.51 -6.19
C ARG A 444 -7.80 3.12 -4.75
N ALA A 445 -8.50 3.66 -3.75
CA ALA A 445 -8.27 3.28 -2.36
C ALA A 445 -8.60 1.82 -2.11
N VAL A 446 -9.73 1.34 -2.64
CA VAL A 446 -10.14 -0.07 -2.56
C VAL A 446 -9.13 -0.98 -3.25
N ALA A 447 -8.63 -0.63 -4.45
CA ALA A 447 -7.61 -1.41 -5.14
C ALA A 447 -6.35 -1.60 -4.30
N ARG A 448 -5.91 -0.56 -3.56
CA ARG A 448 -4.74 -0.64 -2.67
C ARG A 448 -4.99 -1.50 -1.43
N ILE A 449 -6.17 -1.38 -0.83
CA ILE A 449 -6.58 -2.21 0.32
C ILE A 449 -6.66 -3.69 -0.10
N THR A 450 -7.25 -3.95 -1.25
CA THR A 450 -7.43 -5.29 -1.81
C THR A 450 -6.08 -5.97 -2.09
N ASP A 451 -5.03 -5.22 -2.42
CA ASP A 451 -3.68 -5.77 -2.61
C ASP A 451 -3.16 -6.46 -1.33
N ILE A 452 -3.31 -5.83 -0.16
CA ILE A 452 -2.94 -6.45 1.12
C ILE A 452 -3.84 -7.66 1.43
N GLN A 453 -5.14 -7.57 1.13
CA GLN A 453 -6.09 -8.63 1.43
C GLN A 453 -5.92 -9.88 0.57
N ARG A 454 -5.51 -9.72 -0.69
CA ARG A 454 -5.35 -10.81 -1.66
C ARG A 454 -3.98 -11.49 -1.59
N TYR A 455 -2.97 -10.79 -1.07
CA TYR A 455 -1.66 -11.41 -0.90
C TYR A 455 -1.76 -12.59 0.08
N GLU A 456 -1.19 -13.73 -0.30
CA GLU A 456 -1.25 -14.92 0.56
C GLU A 456 -0.50 -14.66 1.87
N PRO A 457 -1.10 -15.00 3.01
CA PRO A 457 -0.41 -14.91 4.29
C PRO A 457 0.73 -15.92 4.32
N GLU A 458 1.64 -15.71 5.23
CA GLU A 458 2.64 -16.71 5.55
C GLU A 458 1.94 -18.04 5.87
N GLN A 459 2.40 -19.14 5.25
CA GLN A 459 1.81 -20.45 5.46
C GLN A 459 2.19 -20.93 6.86
N ASP A 460 1.21 -21.10 7.71
CA ASP A 460 1.32 -21.60 9.08
C ASP A 460 0.32 -22.77 9.25
N GLU A 461 0.48 -23.78 8.38
CA GLU A 461 -0.36 -24.98 8.39
C GLU A 461 0.30 -26.14 9.19
N GLY A 462 1.49 -25.90 9.73
CA GLY A 462 2.24 -26.87 10.49
C GLY A 462 1.56 -27.25 11.81
N THR A 463 1.62 -28.53 12.13
CA THR A 463 0.99 -29.11 13.34
C THR A 463 1.97 -29.39 14.46
N VAL A 464 3.26 -29.35 14.17
CA VAL A 464 4.32 -29.59 15.16
C VAL A 464 4.56 -28.32 15.96
N THR A 465 4.39 -28.44 17.28
CA THR A 465 4.43 -27.28 18.20
C THR A 465 5.65 -27.24 19.11
N ASP A 466 6.56 -28.21 18.99
CA ASP A 466 7.79 -28.24 19.79
C ASP A 466 8.97 -28.72 18.94
N VAL A 467 10.16 -28.18 19.18
CA VAL A 467 11.43 -28.60 18.55
C VAL A 467 12.18 -29.44 19.57
N ILE A 468 12.17 -30.77 19.37
CA ILE A 468 12.79 -31.74 20.30
C ILE A 468 14.28 -31.78 20.06
N ASP A 469 14.70 -32.03 18.81
CA ASP A 469 16.11 -32.13 18.40
C ASP A 469 16.48 -30.91 17.56
N SER A 470 17.72 -30.47 17.63
CA SER A 470 18.19 -29.22 16.98
C SER A 470 19.22 -29.48 15.86
N ASP A 471 19.30 -30.72 15.36
CA ASP A 471 20.03 -31.03 14.13
C ASP A 471 19.33 -30.37 12.92
N ILE A 472 20.13 -29.92 11.97
CA ILE A 472 19.62 -29.22 10.79
C ILE A 472 20.10 -29.94 9.54
N GLU A 473 19.18 -30.31 8.66
CA GLU A 473 19.47 -30.95 7.39
C GLU A 473 18.93 -30.12 6.23
N LEU A 474 19.78 -29.82 5.26
CA LEU A 474 19.41 -29.19 3.99
C LEU A 474 19.62 -30.23 2.89
N GLU A 475 18.62 -30.49 2.07
CA GLU A 475 18.64 -31.39 0.93
C GLU A 475 18.35 -30.63 -0.35
N ASP A 476 19.36 -30.46 -1.20
CA ASP A 476 19.29 -29.83 -2.54
C ASP A 476 18.53 -28.49 -2.56
N VAL A 477 18.76 -27.68 -1.53
CA VAL A 477 18.05 -26.41 -1.32
C VAL A 477 18.48 -25.40 -2.35
N SER A 478 17.51 -24.92 -3.15
CA SER A 478 17.71 -23.81 -4.07
C SER A 478 16.76 -22.66 -3.76
N PHE A 479 17.25 -21.44 -3.90
CA PHE A 479 16.48 -20.24 -3.61
C PHE A 479 16.77 -19.10 -4.59
N THR A 480 15.69 -18.46 -5.01
CA THR A 480 15.71 -17.23 -5.82
C THR A 480 14.83 -16.20 -5.15
N TYR A 481 15.31 -14.97 -4.97
CA TYR A 481 14.45 -13.89 -4.48
C TYR A 481 13.32 -13.62 -5.48
N PRO A 482 12.11 -13.27 -5.01
CA PRO A 482 10.99 -12.96 -5.88
C PRO A 482 11.36 -11.91 -6.94
N GLY A 483 11.02 -12.20 -8.20
CA GLY A 483 11.39 -11.36 -9.34
C GLY A 483 12.86 -11.45 -9.77
N GLY A 484 13.70 -12.21 -9.07
CA GLY A 484 15.07 -12.49 -9.49
C GLY A 484 15.11 -13.49 -10.66
N MET A 485 16.15 -13.38 -11.51
CA MET A 485 16.33 -14.29 -12.65
C MET A 485 17.33 -15.42 -12.38
N ALA A 486 18.25 -15.21 -11.46
CA ALA A 486 19.28 -16.17 -11.12
C ALA A 486 19.07 -16.69 -9.69
N PRO A 487 19.30 -17.98 -9.44
CA PRO A 487 19.28 -18.51 -8.11
C PRO A 487 20.42 -17.88 -7.27
N VAL A 488 20.08 -17.53 -6.02
CA VAL A 488 21.07 -17.06 -5.03
C VAL A 488 21.67 -18.24 -4.28
N LEU A 489 20.89 -19.32 -4.13
CA LEU A 489 21.37 -20.60 -3.65
C LEU A 489 20.99 -21.68 -4.67
N SER A 490 21.91 -22.59 -4.96
CA SER A 490 21.75 -23.67 -5.94
C SER A 490 22.17 -24.99 -5.33
N GLU A 491 21.23 -25.91 -5.18
CA GLU A 491 21.44 -27.30 -4.74
C GLU A 491 22.32 -27.41 -3.48
N VAL A 492 22.03 -26.58 -2.47
CA VAL A 492 22.77 -26.58 -1.20
C VAL A 492 22.34 -27.77 -0.36
N SER A 493 23.28 -28.68 -0.10
CA SER A 493 23.11 -29.82 0.81
C SER A 493 24.12 -29.71 1.96
N LEU A 494 23.63 -29.75 3.21
CA LEU A 494 24.42 -29.55 4.41
C LEU A 494 23.73 -30.23 5.59
N THR A 495 24.50 -30.89 6.45
CA THR A 495 24.03 -31.41 7.74
C THR A 495 24.78 -30.74 8.88
N VAL A 496 24.03 -30.24 9.85
CA VAL A 496 24.52 -29.60 11.09
C VAL A 496 24.03 -30.48 12.25
N PRO A 497 24.89 -31.27 12.87
CA PRO A 497 24.51 -32.05 14.02
C PRO A 497 24.08 -31.18 15.21
N GLU A 498 23.24 -31.75 16.07
CA GLU A 498 22.78 -31.12 17.29
C GLU A 498 23.95 -30.63 18.17
N GLU A 499 23.77 -29.44 18.79
CA GLU A 499 24.75 -28.78 19.69
C GLU A 499 26.14 -28.52 19.04
N GLN A 500 26.25 -28.55 17.72
CA GLN A 500 27.48 -28.18 17.02
C GLN A 500 27.52 -26.73 16.59
N ASP A 501 28.75 -26.20 16.55
CA ASP A 501 29.04 -24.83 16.08
C ASP A 501 29.54 -24.91 14.64
N ILE A 502 28.78 -24.34 13.69
CA ILE A 502 29.23 -24.23 12.30
C ILE A 502 29.52 -22.78 11.92
N ALA A 503 30.58 -22.57 11.14
CA ALA A 503 30.91 -21.27 10.54
C ALA A 503 30.64 -21.32 9.02
N ILE A 504 29.78 -20.41 8.54
CA ILE A 504 29.53 -20.23 7.10
C ILE A 504 30.44 -19.09 6.62
N VAL A 505 31.35 -19.38 5.70
CA VAL A 505 32.33 -18.45 5.16
C VAL A 505 32.23 -18.34 3.63
N GLY A 506 32.70 -17.26 3.06
CA GLY A 506 32.69 -17.05 1.61
C GLY A 506 32.72 -15.58 1.25
N SER A 507 32.91 -15.27 -0.02
CA SER A 507 32.92 -13.91 -0.55
C SER A 507 31.59 -13.18 -0.33
N SER A 508 31.60 -11.84 -0.36
CA SER A 508 30.35 -11.06 -0.37
C SER A 508 29.48 -11.47 -1.55
N GLY A 509 28.18 -11.66 -1.34
CA GLY A 509 27.23 -12.13 -2.36
C GLY A 509 27.24 -13.66 -2.61
N SER A 510 27.96 -14.47 -1.82
CA SER A 510 27.94 -15.93 -1.98
C SER A 510 26.67 -16.62 -1.46
N GLY A 511 25.72 -15.89 -0.84
CA GLY A 511 24.45 -16.43 -0.37
C GLY A 511 24.37 -16.73 1.14
N LYS A 512 25.39 -16.40 1.94
CA LYS A 512 25.46 -16.70 3.40
C LYS A 512 24.27 -16.20 4.21
N SER A 513 23.99 -14.88 4.13
CA SER A 513 22.84 -14.28 4.84
C SER A 513 21.50 -14.81 4.32
N THR A 514 21.41 -15.18 3.03
CA THR A 514 20.22 -15.80 2.46
C THR A 514 20.00 -17.18 3.07
N LEU A 515 21.07 -17.97 3.24
CA LEU A 515 21.00 -19.25 3.91
C LEU A 515 20.57 -19.11 5.38
N ALA A 516 21.13 -18.12 6.10
CA ALA A 516 20.73 -17.81 7.48
C ALA A 516 19.23 -17.45 7.57
N MET A 517 18.69 -16.64 6.64
CA MET A 517 17.28 -16.31 6.61
C MET A 517 16.37 -17.50 6.29
N LEU A 518 16.80 -18.43 5.44
CA LEU A 518 16.06 -19.67 5.17
C LEU A 518 16.00 -20.58 6.40
N LEU A 519 17.12 -20.71 7.13
CA LEU A 519 17.16 -21.48 8.39
C LEU A 519 16.22 -20.90 9.45
N CYS A 520 16.02 -19.59 9.46
CA CYS A 520 15.05 -18.90 10.34
C CYS A 520 13.60 -18.95 9.81
N SER A 521 13.33 -19.68 8.73
CA SER A 521 12.01 -19.73 8.08
C SER A 521 11.45 -18.34 7.75
N LEU A 522 12.32 -17.34 7.44
CA LEU A 522 11.92 -16.02 6.97
C LEU A 522 11.62 -16.02 5.47
N TYR A 523 12.20 -16.98 4.75
CA TYR A 523 11.89 -17.31 3.36
C TYR A 523 11.72 -18.83 3.24
N SER A 524 10.98 -19.25 2.23
CA SER A 524 10.83 -20.66 1.88
C SER A 524 11.71 -21.02 0.67
N PRO A 525 12.36 -22.18 0.63
CA PRO A 525 13.13 -22.61 -0.53
C PRO A 525 12.24 -22.81 -1.76
N VAL A 526 12.80 -22.55 -2.96
CA VAL A 526 12.10 -22.80 -4.24
C VAL A 526 12.09 -24.30 -4.56
N SER A 527 13.16 -24.99 -4.24
CA SER A 527 13.26 -26.47 -4.35
C SER A 527 14.12 -27.01 -3.22
N GLY A 528 14.02 -28.30 -2.96
CA GLY A 528 14.67 -28.97 -1.86
C GLY A 528 13.87 -28.91 -0.56
N ALA A 529 14.47 -29.38 0.53
CA ALA A 529 13.87 -29.41 1.85
C ALA A 529 14.86 -28.96 2.92
N ILE A 530 14.36 -28.29 3.95
CA ILE A 530 15.09 -27.96 5.17
C ILE A 530 14.40 -28.69 6.31
N ARG A 531 15.13 -29.50 7.06
CA ARG A 531 14.60 -30.24 8.22
C ARG A 531 15.30 -29.79 9.50
N VAL A 532 14.55 -29.80 10.58
CA VAL A 532 15.03 -29.59 11.95
C VAL A 532 14.53 -30.76 12.78
N GLY A 533 15.42 -31.49 13.46
CA GLY A 533 15.04 -32.69 14.17
C GLY A 533 14.42 -33.76 13.25
N GLY A 534 14.89 -33.87 12.00
CA GLY A 534 14.33 -34.77 10.98
C GLY A 534 12.95 -34.35 10.41
N ILE A 535 12.34 -33.31 10.88
CA ILE A 535 11.00 -32.80 10.46
C ILE A 535 11.19 -31.61 9.54
N ASP A 536 10.45 -31.55 8.41
CA ASP A 536 10.47 -30.40 7.47
C ASP A 536 10.00 -29.14 8.19
N ILE A 537 10.71 -28.02 7.99
CA ILE A 537 10.35 -26.73 8.61
C ILE A 537 8.93 -26.26 8.27
N ARG A 538 8.35 -26.75 7.17
CA ARG A 538 6.97 -26.45 6.75
C ARG A 538 5.91 -27.17 7.57
N ASP A 539 6.28 -28.25 8.26
CA ASP A 539 5.39 -29.04 9.12
C ASP A 539 5.32 -28.49 10.55
N TYR A 540 6.22 -27.58 10.90
CA TYR A 540 6.18 -26.85 12.18
C TYR A 540 5.21 -25.68 12.11
N SER A 541 4.51 -25.42 13.24
CA SER A 541 3.93 -24.08 13.46
C SER A 541 5.03 -23.04 13.47
N LEU A 542 4.87 -21.96 12.71
CA LEU A 542 5.89 -20.90 12.57
C LEU A 542 6.24 -20.25 13.90
N ASP A 543 5.22 -20.02 14.76
CA ASP A 543 5.43 -19.48 16.09
C ASP A 543 6.26 -20.43 16.96
N ALA A 544 5.98 -21.73 16.91
CA ALA A 544 6.74 -22.73 17.63
C ALA A 544 8.20 -22.81 17.14
N LEU A 545 8.41 -22.94 15.84
CA LEU A 545 9.75 -23.00 15.26
C LEU A 545 10.57 -21.75 15.61
N ARG A 546 10.01 -20.56 15.39
CA ARG A 546 10.69 -19.28 15.63
C ARG A 546 10.92 -18.98 17.12
N SER A 547 10.13 -19.56 18.03
CA SER A 547 10.37 -19.43 19.48
C SER A 547 11.63 -20.16 19.93
N HIS A 548 12.05 -21.21 19.21
CA HIS A 548 13.24 -22.02 19.48
C HIS A 548 14.48 -21.55 18.69
N ILE A 549 14.31 -20.60 17.75
CA ILE A 549 15.41 -20.04 16.97
C ILE A 549 15.75 -18.63 17.50
N GLY A 550 17.00 -18.46 17.95
CA GLY A 550 17.56 -17.14 18.20
C GLY A 550 18.24 -16.61 16.95
N TYR A 551 17.77 -15.49 16.40
CA TYR A 551 18.36 -14.87 15.22
C TYR A 551 18.93 -13.51 15.52
N VAL A 552 20.21 -13.29 15.22
CA VAL A 552 20.87 -11.98 15.29
C VAL A 552 21.23 -11.56 13.88
N PRO A 553 20.48 -10.59 13.29
CA PRO A 553 20.73 -10.12 11.94
C PRO A 553 21.94 -9.21 11.86
N GLN A 554 22.51 -9.06 10.67
CA GLN A 554 23.63 -8.14 10.39
C GLN A 554 23.31 -6.68 10.78
N GLN A 555 22.08 -6.23 10.53
CA GLN A 555 21.59 -4.91 10.93
C GLN A 555 20.42 -5.05 11.89
N LEU A 556 20.64 -4.67 13.15
CA LEU A 556 19.58 -4.67 14.14
C LEU A 556 18.56 -3.57 13.84
N GLN A 557 17.29 -3.95 13.75
CA GLN A 557 16.16 -3.04 13.75
C GLN A 557 15.49 -3.07 15.13
N THR A 558 15.49 -1.93 15.82
CA THR A 558 14.86 -1.79 17.13
C THR A 558 13.49 -1.15 17.01
N ARG A 559 12.59 -1.49 17.92
CA ARG A 559 11.28 -0.85 18.07
C ARG A 559 11.41 0.42 18.91
N THR A 560 10.57 1.41 18.62
CA THR A 560 10.41 2.55 19.53
C THR A 560 9.77 2.06 20.83
N GLY A 561 10.46 2.24 21.95
CA GLY A 561 10.05 1.75 23.28
C GLY A 561 11.23 1.75 24.22
N SER A 562 11.06 1.22 25.43
CA SER A 562 12.18 1.09 26.37
C SER A 562 13.18 0.01 25.91
N LEU A 563 14.37 0.05 26.43
CA LEU A 563 15.37 -1.02 26.24
C LEU A 563 14.81 -2.36 26.74
N TYR A 564 14.08 -2.32 27.86
CA TYR A 564 13.39 -3.49 28.40
C TYR A 564 12.39 -4.08 27.40
N ASP A 565 11.51 -3.26 26.82
CA ASP A 565 10.51 -3.70 25.83
C ASP A 565 11.17 -4.33 24.59
N ASN A 566 12.33 -3.81 24.18
CA ASN A 566 13.07 -4.38 23.05
C ASN A 566 13.73 -5.71 23.40
N LEU A 567 14.32 -5.85 24.59
CA LEU A 567 14.94 -7.09 25.06
C LEU A 567 13.91 -8.21 25.27
N THR A 568 12.71 -7.88 25.76
CA THR A 568 11.66 -8.82 26.08
C THR A 568 10.63 -9.01 24.96
N ALA A 569 10.83 -8.38 23.81
CA ALA A 569 9.90 -8.46 22.69
C ALA A 569 9.61 -9.91 22.27
N GLY A 570 8.35 -10.35 22.41
CA GLY A 570 7.92 -11.73 22.10
C GLY A 570 8.40 -12.79 23.11
N LEU A 571 8.80 -12.38 24.30
CA LEU A 571 9.02 -13.25 25.44
C LEU A 571 7.74 -13.31 26.26
N ASP A 572 7.11 -14.48 26.35
CA ASP A 572 5.87 -14.70 27.11
C ASP A 572 5.99 -16.03 27.88
N ASP A 573 6.95 -16.07 28.79
CA ASP A 573 7.27 -17.28 29.58
C ASP A 573 6.94 -17.14 31.08
N GLY A 574 6.25 -16.05 31.43
CA GLY A 574 5.77 -15.80 32.79
C GLY A 574 6.85 -15.37 33.80
N ARG A 575 8.11 -15.13 33.36
CA ARG A 575 9.18 -14.62 34.23
C ARG A 575 8.88 -13.20 34.69
N SER A 576 9.21 -12.89 35.95
CA SER A 576 9.10 -11.52 36.47
C SER A 576 10.15 -10.59 35.85
N ARG A 577 9.88 -9.27 35.91
CA ARG A 577 10.84 -8.26 35.41
C ARG A 577 12.19 -8.38 36.12
N GLU A 578 12.17 -8.57 37.44
CA GLU A 578 13.36 -8.71 38.27
C GLU A 578 14.20 -9.94 37.88
N GLU A 579 13.55 -11.05 37.55
CA GLU A 579 14.22 -12.27 37.07
C GLU A 579 14.87 -12.04 35.71
N ILE A 580 14.17 -11.37 34.80
CA ILE A 580 14.69 -11.05 33.46
C ILE A 580 15.91 -10.10 33.58
N GLU A 581 15.79 -9.02 34.36
CA GLU A 581 16.88 -8.08 34.58
C GLU A 581 18.11 -8.76 35.24
N ALA A 582 17.88 -9.65 36.20
CA ALA A 582 18.95 -10.44 36.82
C ALA A 582 19.64 -11.35 35.79
N ASN A 583 18.88 -12.02 34.92
CA ASN A 583 19.43 -12.84 33.85
C ASN A 583 20.26 -12.01 32.86
N ILE A 584 19.78 -10.81 32.49
CA ILE A 584 20.52 -9.91 31.60
C ILE A 584 21.84 -9.48 32.23
N TYR A 585 21.84 -9.10 33.52
CA TYR A 585 23.07 -8.77 34.22
C TYR A 585 24.03 -9.96 34.37
N ALA A 586 23.49 -11.18 34.55
CA ALA A 586 24.31 -12.38 34.61
C ALA A 586 25.03 -12.69 33.30
N MET A 587 24.45 -12.30 32.13
CA MET A 587 25.14 -12.41 30.85
C MET A 587 26.40 -11.57 30.74
N GLY A 588 26.54 -10.47 31.49
CA GLY A 588 27.72 -9.62 31.55
C GLY A 588 28.03 -8.80 30.30
N ILE A 589 27.20 -8.88 29.24
CA ILE A 589 27.44 -8.18 27.97
C ILE A 589 26.71 -6.84 27.87
N LEU A 590 25.79 -6.54 28.79
CA LEU A 590 25.01 -5.28 28.83
C LEU A 590 25.38 -4.40 30.07
N ASP A 591 26.60 -4.49 30.60
CA ASP A 591 27.02 -3.74 31.76
C ASP A 591 26.86 -2.21 31.59
N PHE A 592 26.96 -1.70 30.37
CA PHE A 592 26.76 -0.28 30.07
C PHE A 592 25.35 0.23 30.43
N VAL A 593 24.37 -0.66 30.64
CA VAL A 593 23.03 -0.27 31.09
C VAL A 593 23.03 0.33 32.47
N LYS A 594 24.00 -0.07 33.32
CA LYS A 594 24.22 0.50 34.68
C LYS A 594 24.59 1.98 34.65
N ASP A 595 25.23 2.43 33.56
CA ASP A 595 25.68 3.81 33.37
C ASP A 595 24.58 4.70 32.73
N LEU A 596 23.47 4.09 32.28
CA LEU A 596 22.35 4.83 31.71
C LEU A 596 21.49 5.45 32.82
N PRO A 597 21.08 6.72 32.71
CA PRO A 597 20.31 7.41 33.76
C PRO A 597 18.98 6.73 34.10
N LEU A 598 18.36 6.04 33.12
CA LEU A 598 17.08 5.32 33.24
C LEU A 598 17.25 3.80 33.20
N GLY A 599 18.49 3.28 33.17
CA GLY A 599 18.75 1.84 33.09
C GLY A 599 17.98 1.18 31.92
N PHE A 600 17.25 0.12 32.21
CA PHE A 600 16.42 -0.61 31.22
C PHE A 600 15.20 0.20 30.74
N ASP A 601 14.75 1.24 31.45
CA ASP A 601 13.67 2.12 31.00
C ASP A 601 14.14 3.20 30.01
N THR A 602 15.42 3.19 29.63
CA THR A 602 15.97 4.08 28.61
C THR A 602 15.26 3.86 27.29
N ILE A 603 14.68 4.93 26.73
CA ILE A 603 13.96 4.87 25.45
C ILE A 603 14.95 4.66 24.31
N MET A 604 14.71 3.66 23.50
CA MET A 604 15.41 3.44 22.24
C MET A 604 14.78 4.30 21.15
N ALA A 605 15.57 5.20 20.57
CA ALA A 605 15.14 6.01 19.42
C ALA A 605 15.00 5.13 18.17
N ASN A 606 14.38 5.67 17.11
CA ASN A 606 14.20 4.95 15.84
C ASN A 606 15.50 4.28 15.37
N GLY A 607 15.46 2.95 15.21
CA GLY A 607 16.63 2.16 14.82
C GLY A 607 17.73 2.05 15.89
N GLY A 608 17.49 2.51 17.14
CA GLY A 608 18.48 2.48 18.23
C GLY A 608 19.66 3.43 18.02
N GLU A 609 19.48 4.54 17.27
CA GLU A 609 20.54 5.50 16.92
C GLU A 609 21.23 6.15 18.13
N ASN A 610 20.56 6.16 19.28
CA ASN A 610 21.13 6.64 20.54
C ASN A 610 22.09 5.64 21.22
N PHE A 611 22.26 4.44 20.65
CA PHE A 611 23.24 3.45 21.07
C PHE A 611 24.34 3.28 20.03
N SER A 612 25.56 3.01 20.46
CA SER A 612 26.66 2.71 19.53
C SER A 612 26.41 1.40 18.77
N GLY A 613 27.10 1.20 17.63
CA GLY A 613 26.99 -0.04 16.85
C GLY A 613 27.23 -1.30 17.69
N GLY A 614 28.29 -1.29 18.51
CA GLY A 614 28.61 -2.38 19.42
C GLY A 614 27.58 -2.58 20.54
N GLN A 615 26.99 -1.50 21.08
CA GLN A 615 25.89 -1.60 22.04
C GLN A 615 24.66 -2.24 21.40
N ARG A 616 24.29 -1.83 20.18
CA ARG A 616 23.17 -2.44 19.44
C ARG A 616 23.39 -3.93 19.20
N GLN A 617 24.60 -4.34 18.79
CA GLN A 617 24.90 -5.77 18.60
C GLN A 617 24.79 -6.56 19.91
N ARG A 618 25.30 -6.03 21.02
CA ARG A 618 25.16 -6.67 22.34
C ARG A 618 23.70 -6.79 22.78
N ILE A 619 22.87 -5.76 22.51
CA ILE A 619 21.42 -5.82 22.77
C ILE A 619 20.77 -6.94 21.92
N ALA A 620 21.10 -7.05 20.62
CA ALA A 620 20.58 -8.08 19.76
C ALA A 620 20.92 -9.50 20.24
N ILE A 621 22.18 -9.72 20.61
CA ILE A 621 22.64 -10.98 21.13
C ILE A 621 21.93 -11.32 22.45
N ALA A 622 21.83 -10.37 23.38
CA ALA A 622 21.09 -10.57 24.63
C ALA A 622 19.63 -10.94 24.39
N THR A 623 18.97 -10.23 23.44
CA THR A 623 17.58 -10.55 23.06
C THR A 623 17.41 -11.96 22.53
N ALA A 624 18.36 -12.45 21.70
CA ALA A 624 18.32 -13.80 21.18
C ALA A 624 18.56 -14.85 22.29
N LEU A 625 19.53 -14.61 23.16
CA LEU A 625 19.91 -15.54 24.23
C LEU A 625 18.89 -15.61 25.38
N LEU A 626 18.15 -14.54 25.66
CA LEU A 626 17.08 -14.49 26.68
C LEU A 626 15.97 -15.50 26.44
N ARG A 627 15.82 -15.95 25.20
CA ARG A 627 14.81 -16.96 24.79
C ARG A 627 15.26 -18.40 25.01
N TYR A 628 16.51 -18.62 25.43
CA TYR A 628 17.11 -19.96 25.53
C TYR A 628 16.91 -20.79 24.25
N PRO A 629 17.41 -20.30 23.11
CA PRO A 629 17.16 -20.92 21.82
C PRO A 629 17.83 -22.30 21.73
N ARG A 630 17.19 -23.23 21.02
CA ARG A 630 17.81 -24.52 20.63
C ARG A 630 18.71 -24.37 19.40
N ILE A 631 18.39 -23.41 18.54
CA ILE A 631 19.18 -23.06 17.36
C ILE A 631 19.50 -21.57 17.43
N LEU A 632 20.78 -21.20 17.34
CA LEU A 632 21.24 -19.82 17.34
C LEU A 632 21.88 -19.48 15.99
N VAL A 633 21.29 -18.56 15.25
CA VAL A 633 21.78 -18.09 13.96
C VAL A 633 22.33 -16.67 14.12
N LEU A 634 23.62 -16.49 13.84
CA LEU A 634 24.35 -15.26 14.00
C LEU A 634 24.84 -14.74 12.63
N ASP A 635 24.27 -13.66 12.12
CA ASP A 635 24.68 -13.08 10.83
C ASP A 635 25.57 -11.86 11.08
N GLU A 636 26.90 -12.04 11.01
CA GLU A 636 27.93 -11.03 11.29
C GLU A 636 27.73 -10.30 12.64
N ALA A 637 27.24 -11.01 13.65
CA ALA A 637 26.77 -10.45 14.92
C ALA A 637 27.85 -9.78 15.77
N THR A 638 29.14 -9.93 15.48
CA THR A 638 30.27 -9.36 16.23
C THR A 638 31.05 -8.30 15.44
N SER A 639 30.62 -7.95 14.24
CA SER A 639 31.39 -7.09 13.32
C SER A 639 31.68 -5.67 13.85
N ALA A 640 30.81 -5.10 14.71
CA ALA A 640 30.98 -3.78 15.30
C ALA A 640 31.54 -3.81 16.73
N LEU A 641 31.97 -4.98 17.23
CA LEU A 641 32.55 -5.12 18.57
C LEU A 641 34.09 -4.95 18.56
N ASP A 642 34.63 -4.34 19.61
CA ASP A 642 36.04 -4.38 19.87
C ASP A 642 36.50 -5.78 20.33
N THR A 643 37.78 -6.09 20.20
CA THR A 643 38.35 -7.42 20.45
C THR A 643 38.07 -7.95 21.85
N THR A 644 38.03 -7.08 22.86
CA THR A 644 37.78 -7.48 24.27
C THR A 644 36.31 -7.88 24.43
N THR A 645 35.42 -7.06 23.96
CA THR A 645 33.94 -7.31 24.00
C THR A 645 33.58 -8.50 23.16
N GLU A 646 34.17 -8.68 21.96
CA GLU A 646 33.97 -9.84 21.12
C GLU A 646 34.31 -11.14 21.84
N ARG A 647 35.45 -11.19 22.53
CA ARG A 647 35.86 -12.36 23.30
C ARG A 647 34.84 -12.69 24.39
N GLN A 648 34.39 -11.68 25.17
CA GLN A 648 33.37 -11.88 26.20
C GLN A 648 32.06 -12.43 25.63
N VAL A 649 31.61 -11.90 24.50
CA VAL A 649 30.40 -12.34 23.80
C VAL A 649 30.57 -13.79 23.28
N THR A 650 31.72 -14.12 22.72
CA THR A 650 32.03 -15.47 22.24
C THR A 650 32.07 -16.49 23.39
N GLU A 651 32.70 -16.13 24.51
CA GLU A 651 32.75 -16.96 25.73
C GLU A 651 31.34 -17.18 26.32
N LEU A 652 30.46 -16.13 26.27
CA LEU A 652 29.08 -16.24 26.69
C LEU A 652 28.30 -17.19 25.78
N ILE A 653 28.37 -16.99 24.46
CA ILE A 653 27.66 -17.83 23.48
C ILE A 653 28.09 -19.30 23.59
N ALA A 654 29.37 -19.56 23.87
CA ALA A 654 29.88 -20.93 24.05
C ALA A 654 29.27 -21.66 25.27
N GLN A 655 28.75 -20.94 26.27
CA GLN A 655 28.11 -21.55 27.44
C GLN A 655 26.68 -22.05 27.15
N TYR A 656 26.06 -21.60 26.05
CA TYR A 656 24.72 -22.04 25.67
C TYR A 656 24.81 -23.37 24.91
N GLN A 657 24.07 -24.35 25.40
CA GLN A 657 23.92 -25.67 24.75
C GLN A 657 22.84 -25.54 23.68
N CYS A 658 23.24 -25.24 22.45
CA CYS A 658 22.38 -25.09 21.30
C CYS A 658 23.19 -25.28 20.01
N THR A 659 22.52 -25.62 18.92
CA THR A 659 23.14 -25.68 17.59
C THR A 659 23.40 -24.26 17.10
N LYS A 660 24.65 -23.92 16.73
CA LYS A 660 25.04 -22.57 16.35
C LYS A 660 25.45 -22.49 14.89
N VAL A 661 24.82 -21.59 14.17
CA VAL A 661 25.11 -21.27 12.77
C VAL A 661 25.65 -19.84 12.72
N VAL A 662 26.93 -19.67 12.45
CA VAL A 662 27.59 -18.37 12.47
C VAL A 662 28.04 -17.99 11.06
N VAL A 663 27.46 -16.95 10.49
CA VAL A 663 28.00 -16.30 9.29
C VAL A 663 29.18 -15.45 9.72
N ALA A 664 30.38 -15.91 9.41
CA ALA A 664 31.61 -15.35 9.94
C ALA A 664 32.44 -14.65 8.84
N HIS A 665 33.01 -13.50 9.25
CA HIS A 665 34.06 -12.78 8.51
C HIS A 665 35.37 -12.67 9.30
N ARG A 666 35.38 -12.99 10.59
CA ARG A 666 36.56 -12.87 11.46
C ARG A 666 37.24 -14.23 11.63
N LEU A 667 38.59 -14.24 11.48
CA LEU A 667 39.42 -15.43 11.60
C LEU A 667 39.27 -16.16 12.94
N SER A 668 39.11 -15.42 14.05
CA SER A 668 38.91 -15.96 15.39
C SER A 668 37.67 -16.83 15.49
N THR A 669 36.56 -16.38 14.91
CA THR A 669 35.27 -17.08 14.91
C THR A 669 35.34 -18.31 14.00
N ILE A 670 35.96 -18.19 12.83
CA ILE A 670 36.08 -19.24 11.82
C ILE A 670 36.92 -20.41 12.37
N ARG A 671 38.08 -20.09 13.00
CA ARG A 671 39.02 -21.10 13.49
C ARG A 671 38.46 -21.97 14.63
N ASN A 672 37.58 -21.40 15.45
CA ASN A 672 37.03 -22.07 16.63
C ASN A 672 35.79 -22.91 16.33
N ALA A 673 35.21 -22.80 15.14
CA ALA A 673 34.05 -23.59 14.74
C ALA A 673 34.44 -25.08 14.55
N GLN A 674 33.55 -25.98 14.96
CA GLN A 674 33.73 -27.43 14.80
C GLN A 674 33.66 -27.82 13.33
N GLN A 675 32.83 -27.15 12.55
CA GLN A 675 32.66 -27.33 11.11
C GLN A 675 32.65 -25.99 10.39
N ILE A 676 33.34 -25.90 9.27
CA ILE A 676 33.39 -24.74 8.40
C ILE A 676 32.74 -25.11 7.06
N VAL A 677 31.81 -24.28 6.62
CA VAL A 677 31.11 -24.40 5.33
C VAL A 677 31.54 -23.27 4.44
N VAL A 678 32.21 -23.55 3.34
CA VAL A 678 32.68 -22.56 2.37
C VAL A 678 31.69 -22.42 1.24
N MET A 679 31.11 -21.22 1.10
CA MET A 679 30.14 -20.91 0.04
C MET A 679 30.75 -20.01 -1.05
N GLU A 680 30.47 -20.36 -2.29
CA GLU A 680 30.81 -19.53 -3.45
C GLU A 680 29.71 -19.64 -4.51
N HIS A 681 29.29 -18.49 -5.07
CA HIS A 681 28.25 -18.42 -6.09
C HIS A 681 26.95 -19.22 -5.77
N GLY A 682 26.55 -19.20 -4.52
CA GLY A 682 25.33 -19.87 -4.08
C GLY A 682 25.45 -21.39 -3.84
N CYS A 683 26.65 -21.97 -3.97
CA CYS A 683 26.91 -23.38 -3.76
C CYS A 683 27.85 -23.61 -2.56
N VAL A 684 27.74 -24.78 -1.91
CA VAL A 684 28.70 -25.27 -0.92
C VAL A 684 29.88 -25.88 -1.67
N MET A 685 31.07 -25.32 -1.47
CA MET A 685 32.29 -25.75 -2.15
C MET A 685 33.14 -26.71 -1.31
N GLN A 686 33.24 -26.44 -0.02
CA GLN A 686 34.06 -27.22 0.91
C GLN A 686 33.38 -27.28 2.27
N VAL A 687 33.49 -28.42 2.96
CA VAL A 687 33.02 -28.60 4.34
C VAL A 687 34.09 -29.36 5.08
N GLY A 688 34.44 -28.95 6.30
CA GLY A 688 35.43 -29.63 7.13
C GLY A 688 35.87 -28.78 8.33
N SER A 689 36.77 -29.25 9.14
CA SER A 689 37.41 -28.50 10.22
C SER A 689 38.47 -27.52 9.69
N HIS A 690 38.89 -26.57 10.52
CA HIS A 690 39.98 -25.63 10.15
C HIS A 690 41.26 -26.36 9.73
N GLU A 691 41.65 -27.42 10.48
CA GLU A 691 42.88 -28.16 10.21
C GLU A 691 42.80 -28.93 8.88
N GLU A 692 41.66 -29.50 8.57
CA GLU A 692 41.41 -30.19 7.30
C GLU A 692 41.48 -29.22 6.12
N LEU A 693 40.71 -28.15 6.19
CA LEU A 693 40.55 -27.22 5.09
C LEU A 693 41.78 -26.35 4.80
N ILE A 694 42.59 -26.00 5.82
CA ILE A 694 43.82 -25.23 5.65
C ILE A 694 44.93 -26.06 5.02
N SER A 695 44.90 -27.38 5.23
CA SER A 695 45.90 -28.34 4.70
C SER A 695 45.76 -28.62 3.20
N VAL A 696 44.56 -28.37 2.66
CA VAL A 696 44.19 -28.62 1.25
C VAL A 696 44.19 -27.33 0.47
N GLU A 697 44.75 -27.33 -0.75
CA GLU A 697 44.58 -26.20 -1.67
C GLU A 697 43.11 -26.03 -2.03
N GLY A 698 42.56 -24.82 -1.77
CA GLY A 698 41.15 -24.54 -2.01
C GLY A 698 40.73 -23.18 -1.53
N ARG A 699 39.45 -22.87 -1.75
CA ARG A 699 38.89 -21.54 -1.49
C ARG A 699 39.02 -21.09 -0.06
N TYR A 700 38.88 -22.01 0.92
CA TYR A 700 39.07 -21.73 2.33
C TYR A 700 40.46 -21.17 2.63
N ARG A 701 41.50 -21.83 2.13
CA ARG A 701 42.88 -21.43 2.33
C ARG A 701 43.17 -20.04 1.75
N ASP A 702 42.62 -19.77 0.56
CA ASP A 702 42.75 -18.46 -0.08
C ASP A 702 42.10 -17.35 0.74
N LEU A 703 40.87 -17.56 1.21
CA LEU A 703 40.13 -16.62 2.05
C LEU A 703 40.86 -16.38 3.37
N TYR A 704 41.34 -17.43 4.01
CA TYR A 704 42.04 -17.36 5.30
C TYR A 704 43.31 -16.50 5.19
N TYR A 705 44.17 -16.73 4.20
CA TYR A 705 45.39 -15.95 4.02
C TYR A 705 45.14 -14.51 3.53
N GLN A 706 44.09 -14.26 2.80
CA GLN A 706 43.69 -12.90 2.46
C GLN A 706 43.31 -12.10 3.70
N GLU A 707 42.54 -12.69 4.61
CA GLU A 707 42.08 -12.03 5.82
C GLU A 707 43.19 -11.89 6.85
N GLU A 708 44.08 -12.85 6.95
CA GLU A 708 45.31 -12.78 7.76
C GLU A 708 46.23 -11.61 7.32
N LYS A 709 46.40 -11.43 6.02
CA LYS A 709 47.14 -10.29 5.47
C LYS A 709 46.49 -8.94 5.81
N SER A 710 45.19 -8.84 5.62
CA SER A 710 44.43 -7.63 5.91
C SER A 710 44.51 -7.25 7.38
N SER A 711 44.43 -8.23 8.29
CA SER A 711 44.57 -8.01 9.74
C SER A 711 45.99 -7.61 10.17
N HIS A 712 47.01 -8.09 9.47
CA HIS A 712 48.39 -7.66 9.74
C HIS A 712 48.69 -6.23 9.25
N GLU A 713 48.18 -5.83 8.10
CA GLU A 713 48.31 -4.47 7.58
C GLU A 713 47.60 -3.45 8.47
N GLU A 714 46.46 -3.78 9.06
CA GLU A 714 45.74 -2.91 10.01
C GLU A 714 46.52 -2.70 11.34
N TYR A 715 47.28 -3.69 11.80
CA TYR A 715 48.16 -3.58 12.97
C TYR A 715 49.39 -2.73 12.69
N GLU A 716 49.98 -2.72 11.51
CA GLU A 716 51.16 -1.91 11.16
C GLU A 716 50.82 -0.42 11.06
N TYR A 717 49.58 -0.05 10.60
CA TYR A 717 49.17 1.34 10.53
C TYR A 717 48.70 1.95 11.85
N THR A 718 48.43 1.16 12.87
CA THR A 718 47.99 1.62 14.20
C THR A 718 49.13 1.68 15.23
N SER A 719 50.35 1.29 14.87
CA SER A 719 51.53 1.46 15.73
C SER A 719 51.93 2.96 15.76
N PRO A 720 51.96 3.63 16.93
CA PRO A 720 52.32 5.05 17.01
C PRO A 720 53.77 5.20 16.55
N ILE A 721 53.97 6.08 15.55
CA ILE A 721 55.28 6.57 15.16
C ILE A 721 55.92 7.20 16.43
N ALA A 722 56.81 6.48 17.05
CA ALA A 722 57.69 7.01 18.07
C ALA A 722 58.74 7.88 17.41
N ALA A 723 58.62 9.20 17.48
CA ALA A 723 59.69 10.16 17.37
C ALA A 723 59.34 11.42 18.16
#